data_65c65f2ec6a03ae6c3fa9d6ea6ff4f4a
#
_entry.id   65c65f2ec6a03ae6c3fa9d6ea6ff4f4a
#
_cell.length_a   1.000
_cell.length_b   1.000
_cell.length_c   1.000
_cell.angle_alpha   90.00
_cell.angle_beta   90.00
_cell.angle_gamma   90.00
#
_symmetry.space_group_name_H-M   'P 1'
#
loop_
_entity.id
_entity.type
_entity.pdbx_description
1 polymer ?
#
loop_
_entity_poly.entity_id
_entity_poly.type
_entity_poly.pdbx_seq_one_letter_code
_entity_poly.pdbx_strand_id
1 'polypeptide(L)'
;MTAAVPYPHLLAPLDLGFTTLRNRTLMGSMHTGLEEKPQGFERMAAYFAERARGGVGLMVTGGIGPNEEGGVYSGAAKLSTPEEAEKHRIVTQAVHEAGGKICMQILHAGRYAYSPKQVAPSAIQAPINPFKPKELDEEGIEKQIADFVNCASLAQVAGYDGVEIMGSEGYFINQFLVQHTNQRTDRWGGSYENRMRLPVEIVRRVREAVGPNFIIIYRLSMLDLVEGGSSWDEIVLLAKAVEKAGATLINTGIGWHEARIPTIATKVPRAAFTKVTAKLRGEVGIPLITTNRINTPEVAEKVLAEGDADMVSMARPFLADPDFVNKAAAGHAERINTCIGCNQACLDHTFGGKLTSCLVNPRACHETELNYIPTTRPKKIAVVGAGPAGLAAATVAAERGHRVSLFDAAGEIGGQFNVAKRVPGKEEFHETLRYFRNKLESTGVELHLNRRVGVDDLVAGGYDEIVLATGIVPRTPAIRGIEHPKVISYLDAILERKPVGGKVAVIGAGGIGFDVSEFITHAGPSTSLEREAFWKEWGIDTRLEARGGIAGIKAEVHPAARQVFLLQRKKSKVGDGLGKTTGWIHRAGLKNKQVQMVNAVEYLGIDDAGLHIRVAEGEPQVLPVDTVIVCAGQDPLRELQDGLLAAGQSVHLIGGADVAAELDAKRAINQGSRLAAEL
;
A
#
# COMPACT_ATOMS: atom_id res chain seq x y z
N MET A 1 1.09 -40.49 11.08
CA MET A 1 0.08 -39.49 10.78
C MET A 1 0.78 -38.44 9.92
N THR A 2 0.40 -38.27 8.66
CA THR A 2 0.87 -37.17 7.84
C THR A 2 0.40 -35.88 8.49
N ALA A 3 1.31 -34.96 8.78
CA ALA A 3 0.97 -33.66 9.33
C ALA A 3 -0.09 -33.00 8.43
N ALA A 4 -1.13 -32.41 9.04
CA ALA A 4 -2.15 -31.71 8.29
C ALA A 4 -1.50 -30.55 7.51
N VAL A 5 -1.85 -30.40 6.23
CA VAL A 5 -1.34 -29.30 5.40
C VAL A 5 -1.87 -27.99 5.98
N PRO A 6 -1.01 -27.05 6.39
CA PRO A 6 -1.49 -25.71 6.74
C PRO A 6 -2.15 -25.09 5.50
N TYR A 7 -3.25 -24.40 5.66
CA TYR A 7 -3.90 -23.69 4.55
C TYR A 7 -4.18 -24.55 3.31
N PRO A 8 -5.00 -25.63 3.44
CA PRO A 8 -5.17 -26.62 2.38
C PRO A 8 -5.83 -26.07 1.10
N HIS A 9 -6.67 -25.04 1.19
CA HIS A 9 -7.25 -24.40 0.01
C HIS A 9 -6.26 -23.48 -0.69
N LEU A 10 -5.51 -22.69 0.07
CA LEU A 10 -4.52 -21.75 -0.48
C LEU A 10 -3.39 -22.49 -1.21
N LEU A 11 -2.94 -23.61 -0.65
CA LEU A 11 -1.81 -24.38 -1.17
C LEU A 11 -2.23 -25.45 -2.19
N ALA A 12 -3.53 -25.63 -2.45
CA ALA A 12 -4.01 -26.56 -3.47
C ALA A 12 -3.59 -26.11 -4.87
N PRO A 13 -3.20 -27.02 -5.76
CA PRO A 13 -2.95 -26.69 -7.16
C PRO A 13 -4.24 -26.25 -7.86
N LEU A 14 -4.09 -25.52 -8.97
CA LEU A 14 -5.18 -25.14 -9.86
C LEU A 14 -4.84 -25.58 -11.28
N ASP A 15 -5.63 -26.49 -11.82
CA ASP A 15 -5.53 -26.95 -13.20
C ASP A 15 -6.26 -25.97 -14.13
N LEU A 16 -5.53 -25.44 -15.13
CA LEU A 16 -6.07 -24.57 -16.18
C LEU A 16 -6.28 -25.33 -17.52
N GLY A 17 -6.18 -26.67 -17.49
CA GLY A 17 -6.33 -27.55 -18.64
C GLY A 17 -5.03 -27.80 -19.40
N PHE A 18 -4.32 -26.78 -19.80
CA PHE A 18 -3.05 -26.87 -20.53
C PHE A 18 -1.81 -26.63 -19.62
N THR A 19 -2.03 -26.11 -18.42
CA THR A 19 -0.99 -25.90 -17.40
C THR A 19 -1.61 -25.94 -16.00
N THR A 20 -0.82 -26.28 -15.01
CA THR A 20 -1.26 -26.31 -13.61
C THR A 20 -0.47 -25.29 -12.79
N LEU A 21 -1.18 -24.46 -12.02
CA LEU A 21 -0.58 -23.60 -11.03
C LEU A 21 -0.35 -24.38 -9.73
N ARG A 22 0.82 -24.20 -9.12
CA ARG A 22 1.23 -24.99 -7.92
C ARG A 22 0.43 -24.67 -6.66
N ASN A 23 -0.21 -23.50 -6.59
CA ASN A 23 -1.10 -23.08 -5.52
C ASN A 23 -2.03 -21.96 -5.99
N ARG A 24 -2.88 -21.47 -5.10
CA ARG A 24 -3.94 -20.48 -5.37
C ARG A 24 -3.53 -19.04 -5.17
N THR A 25 -2.22 -18.74 -5.15
CA THR A 25 -1.73 -17.36 -4.98
C THR A 25 -1.40 -16.73 -6.32
N LEU A 26 -1.88 -15.51 -6.52
CA LEU A 26 -1.45 -14.61 -7.59
C LEU A 26 -0.71 -13.42 -6.98
N MET A 27 0.52 -13.17 -7.41
CA MET A 27 1.17 -11.88 -7.17
C MET A 27 0.65 -10.88 -8.19
N GLY A 28 -0.25 -10.01 -7.73
CA GLY A 28 -0.91 -9.02 -8.59
C GLY A 28 0.04 -7.96 -9.11
N SER A 29 -0.35 -7.33 -10.22
CA SER A 29 0.41 -6.28 -10.88
C SER A 29 0.73 -5.11 -9.96
N MET A 30 1.98 -4.66 -10.00
CA MET A 30 2.46 -3.42 -9.38
C MET A 30 3.47 -2.76 -10.30
N HIS A 31 3.28 -1.49 -10.60
CA HIS A 31 4.29 -0.70 -11.27
C HIS A 31 5.42 -0.41 -10.27
N THR A 32 6.61 -0.97 -10.52
CA THR A 32 7.76 -0.87 -9.61
C THR A 32 8.66 0.32 -9.90
N GLY A 33 8.65 0.79 -11.16
CA GLY A 33 9.59 1.76 -11.68
C GLY A 33 10.95 1.15 -12.05
N LEU A 34 11.13 -0.16 -11.88
CA LEU A 34 12.29 -0.88 -12.42
C LEU A 34 12.25 -0.92 -13.94
N GLU A 35 11.05 -0.95 -14.49
CA GLU A 35 10.77 -1.05 -15.93
C GLU A 35 11.48 0.04 -16.74
N GLU A 36 11.68 1.23 -16.16
CA GLU A 36 12.27 2.40 -16.80
C GLU A 36 13.68 2.75 -16.31
N LYS A 37 14.28 1.92 -15.44
CA LYS A 37 15.62 2.19 -14.91
C LYS A 37 16.71 1.59 -15.80
N PRO A 38 17.93 2.16 -15.80
CA PRO A 38 19.10 1.47 -16.31
C PRO A 38 19.25 0.10 -15.64
N GLN A 39 19.55 -0.95 -16.41
CA GLN A 39 19.59 -2.34 -15.93
C GLN A 39 18.26 -2.80 -15.27
N GLY A 40 17.15 -2.21 -15.68
CA GLY A 40 15.84 -2.46 -15.09
C GLY A 40 15.38 -3.89 -15.27
N PHE A 41 15.62 -4.50 -16.40
CA PHE A 41 15.21 -5.89 -16.67
C PHE A 41 16.02 -6.90 -15.85
N GLU A 42 17.30 -6.68 -15.62
CA GLU A 42 18.13 -7.48 -14.72
C GLU A 42 17.64 -7.35 -13.27
N ARG A 43 17.28 -6.15 -12.86
CA ARG A 43 16.69 -5.90 -11.53
C ARG A 43 15.30 -6.53 -11.39
N MET A 44 14.46 -6.45 -12.43
CA MET A 44 13.17 -7.15 -12.48
C MET A 44 13.34 -8.66 -12.41
N ALA A 45 14.34 -9.20 -13.10
CA ALA A 45 14.66 -10.64 -13.06
C ALA A 45 14.97 -11.09 -11.63
N ALA A 46 15.81 -10.37 -10.90
CA ALA A 46 16.12 -10.64 -9.50
C ALA A 46 14.86 -10.54 -8.62
N TYR A 47 14.07 -9.50 -8.80
CA TYR A 47 12.83 -9.22 -8.06
C TYR A 47 11.80 -10.35 -8.22
N PHE A 48 11.49 -10.75 -9.44
CA PHE A 48 10.49 -11.79 -9.71
C PHE A 48 11.02 -13.20 -9.39
N ALA A 49 12.29 -13.48 -9.67
CA ALA A 49 12.90 -14.78 -9.34
C ALA A 49 12.90 -15.06 -7.82
N GLU A 50 13.14 -14.04 -7.00
CA GLU A 50 13.08 -14.19 -5.53
C GLU A 50 11.69 -14.62 -5.09
N ARG A 51 10.62 -14.04 -5.63
CA ARG A 51 9.23 -14.40 -5.32
C ARG A 51 8.83 -15.76 -5.91
N ALA A 52 9.37 -16.11 -7.07
CA ALA A 52 9.22 -17.46 -7.62
C ALA A 52 9.81 -18.52 -6.69
N ARG A 53 11.04 -18.33 -6.20
CA ARG A 53 11.64 -19.18 -5.17
C ARG A 53 10.84 -19.16 -3.87
N GLY A 54 10.22 -18.04 -3.55
CA GLY A 54 9.33 -17.85 -2.39
C GLY A 54 8.00 -18.59 -2.47
N GLY A 55 7.73 -19.28 -3.58
CA GLY A 55 6.58 -20.19 -3.69
C GLY A 55 5.33 -19.63 -4.36
N VAL A 56 5.34 -18.40 -4.87
CA VAL A 56 4.16 -17.79 -5.52
C VAL A 56 3.64 -18.64 -6.66
N GLY A 57 2.32 -18.86 -6.74
CA GLY A 57 1.68 -19.72 -7.74
C GLY A 57 1.73 -19.13 -9.15
N LEU A 58 1.39 -17.86 -9.30
CA LEU A 58 1.46 -17.11 -10.55
C LEU A 58 1.80 -15.65 -10.24
N MET A 59 2.63 -15.03 -11.07
CA MET A 59 2.98 -13.61 -10.92
C MET A 59 2.50 -12.80 -12.13
N VAL A 60 2.25 -11.50 -11.91
CA VAL A 60 1.91 -10.55 -12.97
C VAL A 60 2.85 -9.35 -12.86
N THR A 61 3.42 -8.92 -13.98
CA THR A 61 4.29 -7.74 -14.04
C THR A 61 3.52 -6.45 -13.73
N GLY A 62 4.24 -5.36 -13.50
CA GLY A 62 3.68 -4.02 -13.62
C GLY A 62 3.08 -3.79 -15.02
N GLY A 63 2.24 -2.76 -15.13
CA GLY A 63 1.55 -2.46 -16.39
C GLY A 63 2.53 -2.04 -17.49
N ILE A 64 2.48 -2.75 -18.60
CA ILE A 64 3.27 -2.48 -19.82
C ILE A 64 2.34 -1.96 -20.89
N GLY A 65 2.67 -0.79 -21.47
CA GLY A 65 1.86 -0.19 -22.53
C GLY A 65 1.89 -1.00 -23.82
N PRO A 66 0.77 -1.14 -24.55
CA PRO A 66 0.77 -1.78 -25.86
C PRO A 66 1.33 -0.87 -26.96
N ASN A 67 1.42 0.43 -26.69
CA ASN A 67 1.94 1.47 -27.56
C ASN A 67 2.35 2.71 -26.73
N GLU A 68 2.81 3.77 -27.40
CA GLU A 68 3.28 4.98 -26.72
C GLU A 68 2.13 5.75 -26.06
N GLU A 69 0.99 5.91 -26.74
CA GLU A 69 -0.16 6.67 -26.22
C GLU A 69 -0.84 5.98 -25.02
N GLY A 70 -0.65 4.68 -24.90
CA GLY A 70 -1.18 3.88 -23.77
C GLY A 70 -0.29 3.83 -22.53
N GLY A 71 0.92 4.35 -22.62
CA GLY A 71 1.83 4.39 -21.46
C GLY A 71 1.28 5.22 -20.31
N VAL A 72 1.59 4.83 -19.07
CA VAL A 72 1.11 5.55 -17.85
C VAL A 72 1.66 6.96 -17.74
N TYR A 73 2.80 7.23 -18.35
CA TYR A 73 3.39 8.57 -18.54
C TYR A 73 4.27 8.57 -19.80
N SER A 74 4.71 9.74 -20.25
CA SER A 74 5.59 9.86 -21.42
C SER A 74 6.89 9.10 -21.21
N GLY A 75 7.21 8.14 -22.08
CA GLY A 75 8.40 7.29 -21.97
C GLY A 75 8.28 6.10 -21.01
N ALA A 76 7.07 5.79 -20.54
CA ALA A 76 6.82 4.58 -19.76
C ALA A 76 7.10 3.30 -20.58
N ALA A 77 7.37 2.20 -19.87
CA ALA A 77 7.63 0.91 -20.48
C ALA A 77 6.46 0.46 -21.37
N LYS A 78 6.79 -0.02 -22.54
CA LYS A 78 5.86 -0.57 -23.54
C LYS A 78 6.44 -1.82 -24.19
N LEU A 79 5.58 -2.62 -24.81
CA LEU A 79 5.99 -3.78 -25.59
C LEU A 79 5.28 -3.73 -26.95
N SER A 80 5.98 -3.21 -27.95
CA SER A 80 5.47 -2.96 -29.28
C SER A 80 6.39 -3.43 -30.41
N THR A 81 7.61 -3.81 -30.10
CA THR A 81 8.61 -4.28 -31.05
C THR A 81 9.30 -5.58 -30.61
N PRO A 82 9.87 -6.38 -31.56
CA PRO A 82 10.64 -7.57 -31.21
C PRO A 82 11.87 -7.27 -30.36
N GLU A 83 12.51 -6.12 -30.55
CA GLU A 83 13.70 -5.69 -29.78
C GLU A 83 13.33 -5.42 -28.30
N GLU A 84 12.14 -4.89 -28.06
CA GLU A 84 11.61 -4.73 -26.70
C GLU A 84 11.31 -6.10 -26.08
N ALA A 85 10.74 -7.05 -26.84
CA ALA A 85 10.46 -8.40 -26.36
C ALA A 85 11.73 -9.14 -25.93
N GLU A 86 12.84 -8.97 -26.62
CA GLU A 86 14.11 -9.62 -26.30
C GLU A 86 14.61 -9.21 -24.90
N LYS A 87 14.41 -7.96 -24.51
CA LYS A 87 14.78 -7.47 -23.15
C LYS A 87 13.98 -8.18 -22.05
N HIS A 88 12.71 -8.51 -22.29
CA HIS A 88 11.84 -9.20 -21.34
C HIS A 88 12.28 -10.66 -21.09
N ARG A 89 13.01 -11.30 -22.00
CA ARG A 89 13.47 -12.70 -21.86
C ARG A 89 14.31 -12.92 -20.61
N ILE A 90 15.10 -11.94 -20.19
CA ILE A 90 15.89 -12.02 -18.96
C ILE A 90 14.97 -12.29 -17.75
N VAL A 91 13.83 -11.61 -17.72
CA VAL A 91 12.86 -11.73 -16.63
C VAL A 91 12.17 -13.11 -16.65
N THR A 92 11.62 -13.49 -17.79
CA THR A 92 10.87 -14.75 -17.91
C THR A 92 11.75 -15.97 -17.68
N GLN A 93 12.98 -15.95 -18.20
CA GLN A 93 13.97 -17.00 -17.99
C GLN A 93 14.31 -17.13 -16.49
N ALA A 94 14.63 -16.03 -15.81
CA ALA A 94 14.96 -16.06 -14.38
C ALA A 94 13.81 -16.61 -13.53
N VAL A 95 12.57 -16.27 -13.86
CA VAL A 95 11.38 -16.80 -13.18
C VAL A 95 11.22 -18.30 -13.42
N HIS A 96 11.36 -18.77 -14.65
CA HIS A 96 11.23 -20.17 -14.99
C HIS A 96 12.35 -21.02 -14.36
N GLU A 97 13.59 -20.54 -14.36
CA GLU A 97 14.71 -21.19 -13.67
C GLU A 97 14.46 -21.28 -12.14
N ALA A 98 13.76 -20.33 -11.56
CA ALA A 98 13.31 -20.34 -10.17
C ALA A 98 12.04 -21.19 -9.93
N GLY A 99 11.52 -21.88 -10.95
CA GLY A 99 10.35 -22.75 -10.86
C GLY A 99 9.00 -22.03 -10.81
N GLY A 100 8.96 -20.74 -11.18
CA GLY A 100 7.75 -19.93 -11.18
C GLY A 100 7.06 -19.81 -12.54
N LYS A 101 5.90 -19.14 -12.56
CA LYS A 101 5.16 -18.74 -13.76
C LYS A 101 4.86 -17.25 -13.69
N ILE A 102 4.88 -16.59 -14.83
CA ILE A 102 4.70 -15.13 -14.91
C ILE A 102 3.90 -14.73 -16.15
N CYS A 103 2.88 -13.88 -15.93
CA CYS A 103 2.14 -13.17 -16.97
C CYS A 103 2.59 -11.71 -17.04
N MET A 104 2.46 -11.09 -18.21
CA MET A 104 2.68 -9.66 -18.37
C MET A 104 1.34 -8.92 -18.38
N GLN A 105 1.19 -7.87 -17.57
CA GLN A 105 0.01 -7.02 -17.66
C GLN A 105 0.13 -6.08 -18.85
N ILE A 106 -0.87 -6.12 -19.75
CA ILE A 106 -1.04 -5.14 -20.82
C ILE A 106 -1.93 -4.04 -20.27
N LEU A 107 -1.37 -2.87 -20.04
CA LEU A 107 -2.06 -1.71 -19.49
C LEU A 107 -2.01 -0.56 -20.48
N HIS A 108 -3.18 -0.14 -20.95
CA HIS A 108 -3.36 1.10 -21.68
C HIS A 108 -4.04 2.11 -20.76
N ALA A 109 -3.32 3.20 -20.44
CA ALA A 109 -3.79 4.13 -19.41
C ALA A 109 -4.99 4.99 -19.85
N GLY A 110 -5.20 5.15 -21.17
CA GLY A 110 -6.29 5.99 -21.67
C GLY A 110 -6.17 7.42 -21.18
N ARG A 111 -7.27 8.01 -20.69
CA ARG A 111 -7.30 9.38 -20.14
C ARG A 111 -6.55 9.55 -18.81
N TYR A 112 -6.04 8.46 -18.23
CA TYR A 112 -5.19 8.49 -17.05
C TYR A 112 -3.68 8.58 -17.38
N ALA A 113 -3.30 8.43 -18.67
CA ALA A 113 -1.92 8.62 -19.08
C ALA A 113 -1.42 10.03 -18.74
N TYR A 114 -0.32 10.13 -18.02
CA TYR A 114 0.31 11.41 -17.71
C TYR A 114 1.15 11.88 -18.90
N SER A 115 0.46 12.11 -20.02
CA SER A 115 1.03 12.41 -21.33
C SER A 115 0.06 13.25 -22.16
N PRO A 116 0.53 14.24 -22.92
CA PRO A 116 -0.29 14.99 -23.87
C PRO A 116 -0.76 14.14 -25.06
N LYS A 117 -0.20 12.95 -25.28
CA LYS A 117 -0.58 12.01 -26.34
C LYS A 117 -1.71 11.07 -25.97
N GLN A 118 -2.29 11.20 -24.78
CA GLN A 118 -3.34 10.30 -24.30
C GLN A 118 -4.56 10.29 -25.23
N VAL A 119 -5.16 9.11 -25.37
CA VAL A 119 -6.36 8.86 -26.17
C VAL A 119 -7.44 8.19 -25.33
N ALA A 120 -8.70 8.37 -25.71
CA ALA A 120 -9.85 7.84 -25.00
C ALA A 120 -11.05 7.64 -25.93
N PRO A 121 -12.13 6.96 -25.48
CA PRO A 121 -13.37 6.84 -26.26
C PRO A 121 -14.04 8.19 -26.53
N SER A 122 -13.93 9.13 -25.62
CA SER A 122 -14.46 10.49 -25.73
C SER A 122 -13.47 11.50 -25.12
N ALA A 123 -13.48 12.75 -25.60
CA ALA A 123 -12.55 13.81 -25.18
C ALA A 123 -12.92 14.39 -23.78
N ILE A 124 -12.97 13.53 -22.76
CA ILE A 124 -13.35 13.86 -21.39
C ILE A 124 -12.13 13.78 -20.49
N GLN A 125 -11.67 14.91 -19.96
CA GLN A 125 -10.53 14.99 -19.05
C GLN A 125 -10.84 14.33 -17.72
N ALA A 126 -9.90 13.52 -17.21
CA ALA A 126 -10.01 12.96 -15.86
C ALA A 126 -9.73 14.04 -14.80
N PRO A 127 -10.48 14.04 -13.67
CA PRO A 127 -10.29 15.05 -12.63
C PRO A 127 -8.92 14.98 -11.93
N ILE A 128 -8.21 13.88 -12.09
CA ILE A 128 -6.89 13.62 -11.50
C ILE A 128 -5.73 13.79 -12.49
N ASN A 129 -6.00 14.28 -13.71
CA ASN A 129 -5.00 14.39 -14.77
C ASN A 129 -5.03 15.80 -15.40
N PRO A 130 -3.87 16.45 -15.64
CA PRO A 130 -3.83 17.78 -16.23
C PRO A 130 -4.10 17.82 -17.73
N PHE A 131 -4.04 16.67 -18.42
CA PHE A 131 -4.22 16.56 -19.87
C PHE A 131 -5.65 16.17 -20.22
N LYS A 132 -6.13 16.65 -21.38
CA LYS A 132 -7.38 16.24 -21.97
C LYS A 132 -7.08 15.24 -23.11
N PRO A 133 -7.73 14.05 -23.12
CA PRO A 133 -7.46 13.04 -24.14
C PRO A 133 -8.03 13.45 -25.52
N LYS A 134 -7.38 12.96 -26.55
CA LYS A 134 -7.93 12.95 -27.90
C LYS A 134 -8.97 11.85 -28.02
N GLU A 135 -10.16 12.17 -28.53
CA GLU A 135 -11.15 11.17 -28.90
C GLU A 135 -10.65 10.35 -30.10
N LEU A 136 -10.75 9.04 -30.02
CA LEU A 136 -10.41 8.14 -31.09
C LEU A 136 -11.52 8.06 -32.13
N ASP A 137 -11.17 8.07 -33.42
CA ASP A 137 -12.03 7.64 -34.51
C ASP A 137 -12.01 6.10 -34.63
N GLU A 138 -12.77 5.56 -35.58
CA GLU A 138 -12.87 4.12 -35.78
C GLU A 138 -11.53 3.47 -36.14
N GLU A 139 -10.75 4.09 -37.01
CA GLU A 139 -9.41 3.63 -37.39
C GLU A 139 -8.47 3.64 -36.20
N GLY A 140 -8.53 4.67 -35.37
CA GLY A 140 -7.77 4.78 -34.11
C GLY A 140 -8.14 3.68 -33.12
N ILE A 141 -9.41 3.31 -32.99
CA ILE A 141 -9.87 2.21 -32.13
C ILE A 141 -9.34 0.87 -32.65
N GLU A 142 -9.46 0.60 -33.95
CA GLU A 142 -8.94 -0.62 -34.55
C GLU A 142 -7.42 -0.74 -34.39
N LYS A 143 -6.70 0.39 -34.51
CA LYS A 143 -5.26 0.45 -34.22
C LYS A 143 -4.97 0.04 -32.74
N GLN A 144 -5.71 0.57 -31.76
CA GLN A 144 -5.51 0.20 -30.36
C GLN A 144 -5.73 -1.30 -30.15
N ILE A 145 -6.78 -1.88 -30.74
CA ILE A 145 -7.04 -3.33 -30.65
C ILE A 145 -5.87 -4.12 -31.25
N ALA A 146 -5.40 -3.73 -32.43
CA ALA A 146 -4.25 -4.37 -33.09
C ALA A 146 -2.97 -4.27 -32.23
N ASP A 147 -2.75 -3.16 -31.56
CA ASP A 147 -1.60 -2.94 -30.66
C ASP A 147 -1.67 -3.86 -29.42
N PHE A 148 -2.86 -4.07 -28.83
CA PHE A 148 -3.06 -5.08 -27.77
C PHE A 148 -2.70 -6.49 -28.23
N VAL A 149 -3.13 -6.87 -29.44
CA VAL A 149 -2.85 -8.19 -30.02
C VAL A 149 -1.36 -8.36 -30.28
N ASN A 150 -0.71 -7.36 -30.87
CA ASN A 150 0.73 -7.37 -31.10
C ASN A 150 1.50 -7.47 -29.78
N CYS A 151 1.10 -6.71 -28.76
CA CYS A 151 1.73 -6.74 -27.44
C CYS A 151 1.63 -8.14 -26.80
N ALA A 152 0.46 -8.78 -26.87
CA ALA A 152 0.27 -10.13 -26.35
C ALA A 152 1.11 -11.17 -27.11
N SER A 153 1.19 -11.07 -28.44
CA SER A 153 2.05 -11.93 -29.26
C SER A 153 3.53 -11.77 -28.92
N LEU A 154 3.99 -10.55 -28.72
CA LEU A 154 5.36 -10.26 -28.31
C LEU A 154 5.65 -10.76 -26.90
N ALA A 155 4.69 -10.67 -25.98
CA ALA A 155 4.82 -11.26 -24.65
C ALA A 155 5.01 -12.78 -24.71
N GLN A 156 4.28 -13.47 -25.57
CA GLN A 156 4.46 -14.90 -25.81
C GLN A 156 5.87 -15.20 -26.35
N VAL A 157 6.33 -14.45 -27.34
CA VAL A 157 7.69 -14.55 -27.88
C VAL A 157 8.75 -14.28 -26.80
N ALA A 158 8.49 -13.35 -25.89
CA ALA A 158 9.37 -13.05 -24.76
C ALA A 158 9.42 -14.13 -23.68
N GLY A 159 8.58 -15.17 -23.77
CA GLY A 159 8.57 -16.31 -22.86
C GLY A 159 7.61 -16.19 -21.68
N TYR A 160 6.71 -15.22 -21.65
CA TYR A 160 5.67 -15.16 -20.63
C TYR A 160 4.71 -16.35 -20.75
N ASP A 161 4.18 -16.80 -19.60
CA ASP A 161 3.18 -17.88 -19.53
C ASP A 161 1.78 -17.38 -19.90
N GLY A 162 1.59 -16.09 -19.97
CA GLY A 162 0.34 -15.46 -20.33
C GLY A 162 0.39 -13.93 -20.26
N VAL A 163 -0.77 -13.33 -20.42
CA VAL A 163 -0.99 -11.88 -20.24
C VAL A 163 -2.19 -11.62 -19.35
N GLU A 164 -2.15 -10.50 -18.64
CA GLU A 164 -3.34 -9.92 -18.00
C GLU A 164 -3.76 -8.69 -18.78
N ILE A 165 -4.98 -8.71 -19.30
CA ILE A 165 -5.60 -7.60 -20.01
C ILE A 165 -6.28 -6.70 -18.98
N MET A 166 -5.78 -5.47 -18.81
CA MET A 166 -6.24 -4.52 -17.79
C MET A 166 -7.53 -3.85 -18.21
N GLY A 167 -8.67 -4.40 -17.78
CA GLY A 167 -10.01 -3.91 -18.10
C GLY A 167 -10.71 -3.16 -16.95
N SER A 168 -9.99 -2.72 -15.93
CA SER A 168 -10.58 -2.17 -14.70
C SER A 168 -9.90 -0.88 -14.23
N GLU A 169 -10.27 -0.40 -13.04
CA GLU A 169 -9.74 0.77 -12.31
C GLU A 169 -9.78 2.09 -13.09
N GLY A 170 -10.65 2.20 -14.10
CA GLY A 170 -10.85 3.41 -14.88
C GLY A 170 -9.83 3.62 -16.01
N TYR A 171 -9.03 2.61 -16.35
CA TYR A 171 -8.11 2.65 -17.48
C TYR A 171 -8.85 2.55 -18.84
N PHE A 172 -8.10 2.53 -19.92
CA PHE A 172 -8.62 2.67 -21.29
C PHE A 172 -9.83 1.79 -21.62
N ILE A 173 -9.74 0.48 -21.37
CA ILE A 173 -10.83 -0.46 -21.63
C ILE A 173 -12.05 -0.14 -20.77
N ASN A 174 -11.85 0.13 -19.49
CA ASN A 174 -12.93 0.49 -18.56
C ASN A 174 -13.62 1.80 -18.97
N GLN A 175 -12.89 2.73 -19.58
CA GLN A 175 -13.44 3.99 -20.10
C GLN A 175 -14.45 3.76 -21.23
N PHE A 176 -14.30 2.72 -22.03
CA PHE A 176 -15.29 2.34 -23.05
C PHE A 176 -16.58 1.76 -22.45
N LEU A 177 -16.48 1.08 -21.30
CA LEU A 177 -17.59 0.36 -20.67
C LEU A 177 -18.60 1.28 -19.97
N VAL A 178 -18.16 2.44 -19.51
CA VAL A 178 -18.95 3.32 -18.64
C VAL A 178 -19.40 4.56 -19.39
N GLN A 179 -20.71 4.86 -19.34
CA GLN A 179 -21.29 6.02 -20.04
C GLN A 179 -20.69 7.35 -19.63
N HIS A 180 -20.25 7.47 -18.38
CA HIS A 180 -19.58 8.66 -17.86
C HIS A 180 -18.35 9.07 -18.69
N THR A 181 -17.63 8.09 -19.25
CA THR A 181 -16.41 8.29 -20.04
C THR A 181 -16.55 7.94 -21.50
N ASN A 182 -17.65 7.28 -21.90
CA ASN A 182 -17.95 6.92 -23.28
C ASN A 182 -19.29 7.53 -23.70
N GLN A 183 -19.21 8.67 -24.37
CA GLN A 183 -20.37 9.41 -24.90
C GLN A 183 -20.50 9.24 -26.44
N ARG A 184 -19.92 8.19 -27.00
CA ARG A 184 -19.97 7.90 -28.43
C ARG A 184 -21.36 7.46 -28.86
N THR A 185 -21.67 7.73 -30.13
CA THR A 185 -22.94 7.34 -30.82
C THR A 185 -22.74 6.33 -31.90
N ASP A 186 -21.52 5.89 -32.15
CA ASP A 186 -21.18 4.86 -33.12
C ASP A 186 -21.24 3.43 -32.50
N ARG A 187 -20.76 2.43 -33.23
CA ARG A 187 -20.77 1.03 -32.79
C ARG A 187 -19.91 0.73 -31.54
N TRP A 188 -19.17 1.69 -31.07
CA TRP A 188 -18.31 1.58 -29.85
C TRP A 188 -18.91 2.27 -28.63
N GLY A 189 -20.11 2.85 -28.75
CA GLY A 189 -20.79 3.58 -27.69
C GLY A 189 -22.31 3.41 -27.71
N GLY A 190 -22.98 4.04 -26.78
CA GLY A 190 -24.44 3.96 -26.63
C GLY A 190 -24.88 2.74 -25.83
N SER A 191 -25.39 1.69 -26.47
CA SER A 191 -25.81 0.45 -25.81
C SER A 191 -24.63 -0.26 -25.12
N TYR A 192 -24.93 -1.11 -24.13
CA TYR A 192 -23.85 -1.84 -23.44
C TYR A 192 -23.16 -2.84 -24.37
N GLU A 193 -23.89 -3.47 -25.31
CA GLU A 193 -23.30 -4.33 -26.34
C GLU A 193 -22.23 -3.58 -27.14
N ASN A 194 -22.49 -2.32 -27.48
CA ASN A 194 -21.52 -1.49 -28.18
C ASN A 194 -20.34 -1.12 -27.26
N ARG A 195 -20.60 -0.74 -26.00
CA ARG A 195 -19.54 -0.35 -25.05
C ARG A 195 -18.63 -1.51 -24.66
N MET A 196 -19.15 -2.73 -24.56
CA MET A 196 -18.33 -3.92 -24.26
C MET A 196 -17.64 -4.53 -25.50
N ARG A 197 -17.92 -4.03 -26.70
CA ARG A 197 -17.33 -4.53 -27.97
C ARG A 197 -15.81 -4.50 -27.93
N LEU A 198 -15.21 -3.40 -27.44
CA LEU A 198 -13.74 -3.24 -27.40
C LEU A 198 -13.06 -4.35 -26.58
N PRO A 199 -13.38 -4.56 -25.28
CA PRO A 199 -12.75 -5.62 -24.51
C PRO A 199 -12.99 -7.01 -25.09
N VAL A 200 -14.18 -7.30 -25.61
CA VAL A 200 -14.49 -8.61 -26.21
C VAL A 200 -13.65 -8.85 -27.46
N GLU A 201 -13.53 -7.86 -28.35
CA GLU A 201 -12.68 -7.95 -29.52
C GLU A 201 -11.20 -8.10 -29.18
N ILE A 202 -10.71 -7.38 -28.16
CA ILE A 202 -9.33 -7.53 -27.69
C ILE A 202 -9.08 -8.97 -27.23
N VAL A 203 -9.90 -9.50 -26.33
CA VAL A 203 -9.71 -10.87 -25.80
C VAL A 203 -9.80 -11.91 -26.92
N ARG A 204 -10.79 -11.79 -27.81
CA ARG A 204 -11.00 -12.72 -28.93
C ARG A 204 -9.78 -12.74 -29.86
N ARG A 205 -9.33 -11.56 -30.32
CA ARG A 205 -8.20 -11.46 -31.26
C ARG A 205 -6.86 -11.82 -30.59
N VAL A 206 -6.69 -11.52 -29.32
CA VAL A 206 -5.51 -12.00 -28.55
C VAL A 206 -5.51 -13.53 -28.49
N ARG A 207 -6.65 -14.16 -28.15
CA ARG A 207 -6.75 -15.63 -28.12
C ARG A 207 -6.45 -16.25 -29.48
N GLU A 208 -6.97 -15.68 -30.57
CA GLU A 208 -6.65 -16.14 -31.92
C GLU A 208 -5.15 -16.06 -32.23
N ALA A 209 -4.49 -14.98 -31.81
CA ALA A 209 -3.08 -14.75 -32.10
C ALA A 209 -2.14 -15.64 -31.31
N VAL A 210 -2.43 -15.87 -29.99
CA VAL A 210 -1.55 -16.61 -29.09
C VAL A 210 -1.88 -18.11 -28.99
N GLY A 211 -3.00 -18.55 -29.56
CA GLY A 211 -3.43 -19.94 -29.54
C GLY A 211 -4.04 -20.39 -28.20
N PRO A 212 -4.36 -21.69 -28.05
CA PRO A 212 -5.14 -22.18 -26.90
C PRO A 212 -4.34 -22.36 -25.61
N ASN A 213 -3.01 -22.47 -25.67
CA ASN A 213 -2.15 -22.85 -24.55
C ASN A 213 -1.37 -21.65 -23.97
N PHE A 214 -2.06 -20.55 -23.79
CA PHE A 214 -1.50 -19.32 -23.24
C PHE A 214 -2.50 -18.72 -22.24
N ILE A 215 -2.07 -18.33 -21.06
CA ILE A 215 -2.95 -17.77 -20.05
C ILE A 215 -3.41 -16.38 -20.48
N ILE A 216 -4.72 -16.16 -20.53
CA ILE A 216 -5.31 -14.84 -20.69
C ILE A 216 -6.14 -14.55 -19.45
N ILE A 217 -5.64 -13.64 -18.62
CA ILE A 217 -6.38 -13.10 -17.48
C ILE A 217 -7.09 -11.83 -17.97
N TYR A 218 -8.39 -11.74 -17.76
CA TYR A 218 -9.10 -10.48 -17.94
C TYR A 218 -9.37 -9.85 -16.58
N ARG A 219 -8.86 -8.64 -16.35
CA ARG A 219 -9.13 -7.91 -15.11
C ARG A 219 -10.41 -7.10 -15.27
N LEU A 220 -11.46 -7.60 -14.65
CA LEU A 220 -12.83 -7.10 -14.77
C LEU A 220 -13.12 -6.09 -13.64
N SER A 221 -13.57 -4.88 -13.99
CA SER A 221 -14.08 -3.93 -13.01
C SER A 221 -15.43 -4.41 -12.50
N MET A 222 -15.44 -4.93 -11.28
CA MET A 222 -16.64 -5.50 -10.67
C MET A 222 -17.34 -4.51 -9.74
N LEU A 223 -16.66 -3.42 -9.37
CA LEU A 223 -17.19 -2.38 -8.51
C LEU A 223 -16.46 -1.08 -8.85
N ASP A 224 -17.09 -0.22 -9.66
CA ASP A 224 -16.42 0.99 -10.17
C ASP A 224 -16.26 2.08 -9.09
N LEU A 225 -17.20 2.19 -8.17
CA LEU A 225 -17.25 3.21 -7.08
C LEU A 225 -17.21 4.65 -7.60
N VAL A 226 -17.73 4.86 -8.80
CA VAL A 226 -17.90 6.18 -9.42
C VAL A 226 -19.34 6.33 -9.90
N GLU A 227 -19.78 7.58 -10.01
CA GLU A 227 -21.09 7.90 -10.57
C GLU A 227 -21.21 7.41 -12.01
N GLY A 228 -22.36 6.83 -12.35
CA GLY A 228 -22.60 6.27 -13.68
C GLY A 228 -21.79 5.01 -14.02
N GLY A 229 -21.18 4.37 -13.03
CA GLY A 229 -20.47 3.11 -13.18
C GLY A 229 -21.36 1.96 -13.68
N SER A 230 -20.79 0.77 -13.87
CA SER A 230 -21.48 -0.39 -14.44
C SER A 230 -22.54 -0.93 -13.46
N SER A 231 -23.65 -1.43 -14.00
CA SER A 231 -24.63 -2.23 -13.24
C SER A 231 -24.13 -3.66 -13.09
N TRP A 232 -24.74 -4.42 -12.17
CA TRP A 232 -24.40 -5.83 -11.99
C TRP A 232 -24.71 -6.66 -13.26
N ASP A 233 -25.85 -6.43 -13.89
CA ASP A 233 -26.22 -7.13 -15.11
C ASP A 233 -25.22 -6.88 -16.25
N GLU A 234 -24.76 -5.65 -16.40
CA GLU A 234 -23.71 -5.29 -17.36
C GLU A 234 -22.39 -6.02 -17.05
N ILE A 235 -21.99 -6.12 -15.78
CA ILE A 235 -20.80 -6.86 -15.37
C ILE A 235 -20.90 -8.34 -15.73
N VAL A 236 -22.05 -8.97 -15.45
CA VAL A 236 -22.29 -10.38 -15.79
C VAL A 236 -22.26 -10.61 -17.31
N LEU A 237 -22.87 -9.71 -18.10
CA LEU A 237 -22.82 -9.79 -19.55
C LEU A 237 -21.39 -9.76 -20.08
N LEU A 238 -20.57 -8.84 -19.58
CA LEU A 238 -19.16 -8.73 -19.96
C LEU A 238 -18.36 -9.96 -19.52
N ALA A 239 -18.55 -10.45 -18.29
CA ALA A 239 -17.86 -11.64 -17.80
C ALA A 239 -18.10 -12.86 -18.69
N LYS A 240 -19.36 -13.11 -19.07
CA LYS A 240 -19.75 -14.18 -20.00
C LYS A 240 -19.17 -13.97 -21.40
N ALA A 241 -19.15 -12.73 -21.88
CA ALA A 241 -18.62 -12.41 -23.19
C ALA A 241 -17.10 -12.59 -23.27
N VAL A 242 -16.34 -12.21 -22.26
CA VAL A 242 -14.87 -12.40 -22.24
C VAL A 242 -14.50 -13.87 -22.03
N GLU A 243 -15.26 -14.64 -21.25
CA GLU A 243 -15.12 -16.08 -21.16
C GLU A 243 -15.29 -16.74 -22.53
N LYS A 244 -16.39 -16.42 -23.22
CA LYS A 244 -16.67 -16.93 -24.59
C LYS A 244 -15.59 -16.49 -25.59
N ALA A 245 -15.02 -15.31 -25.43
CA ALA A 245 -13.95 -14.80 -26.28
C ALA A 245 -12.60 -15.51 -26.04
N GLY A 246 -12.46 -16.27 -24.95
CA GLY A 246 -11.28 -17.10 -24.71
C GLY A 246 -10.42 -16.69 -23.51
N ALA A 247 -10.94 -15.89 -22.58
CA ALA A 247 -10.26 -15.66 -21.31
C ALA A 247 -10.09 -16.98 -20.53
N THR A 248 -8.93 -17.15 -19.88
CA THR A 248 -8.61 -18.31 -19.04
C THR A 248 -9.06 -18.10 -17.61
N LEU A 249 -8.90 -16.87 -17.11
CA LEU A 249 -9.17 -16.45 -15.73
C LEU A 249 -9.79 -15.07 -15.73
N ILE A 250 -10.65 -14.78 -14.76
CA ILE A 250 -11.11 -13.42 -14.46
C ILE A 250 -10.52 -12.98 -13.13
N ASN A 251 -9.80 -11.86 -13.16
CA ASN A 251 -9.31 -11.18 -11.96
C ASN A 251 -10.24 -9.99 -11.62
N THR A 252 -10.49 -9.78 -10.35
CA THR A 252 -11.39 -8.72 -9.89
C THR A 252 -10.67 -7.37 -9.83
N GLY A 253 -11.30 -6.31 -10.34
CA GLY A 253 -10.91 -4.92 -10.16
C GLY A 253 -11.91 -4.19 -9.26
N ILE A 254 -11.42 -3.34 -8.35
CA ILE A 254 -12.24 -2.61 -7.39
C ILE A 254 -11.86 -1.13 -7.39
N GLY A 255 -12.83 -0.29 -7.74
CA GLY A 255 -12.71 1.16 -7.70
C GLY A 255 -11.88 1.75 -8.83
N TRP A 256 -12.26 2.93 -9.27
CA TRP A 256 -11.47 3.75 -10.20
C TRP A 256 -10.45 4.58 -9.42
N HIS A 257 -9.37 5.00 -10.06
CA HIS A 257 -8.37 5.89 -9.42
C HIS A 257 -8.95 7.22 -8.96
N GLU A 258 -9.97 7.72 -9.62
CA GLU A 258 -10.67 8.95 -9.24
C GLU A 258 -11.76 8.77 -8.18
N ALA A 259 -12.06 7.51 -7.79
CA ALA A 259 -13.05 7.23 -6.76
C ALA A 259 -12.66 7.84 -5.42
N ARG A 260 -13.67 8.32 -4.68
CA ARG A 260 -13.49 8.94 -3.35
C ARG A 260 -13.77 7.98 -2.21
N ILE A 261 -13.58 6.71 -2.45
CA ILE A 261 -13.73 5.60 -1.50
C ILE A 261 -12.41 4.83 -1.45
N PRO A 262 -11.80 4.63 -0.27
CA PRO A 262 -10.57 3.87 -0.16
C PRO A 262 -10.82 2.38 -0.39
N THR A 263 -9.91 1.72 -1.12
CA THR A 263 -10.06 0.29 -1.46
C THR A 263 -8.87 -0.56 -1.02
N ILE A 264 -7.72 0.05 -0.70
CA ILE A 264 -6.46 -0.67 -0.45
C ILE A 264 -5.65 -0.15 0.74
N ALA A 265 -6.02 0.98 1.33
CA ALA A 265 -5.30 1.58 2.45
C ALA A 265 -5.52 0.78 3.75
N THR A 266 -4.71 1.05 4.77
CA THR A 266 -4.77 0.37 6.07
C THR A 266 -6.14 0.49 6.76
N LYS A 267 -6.88 1.56 6.48
CA LYS A 267 -8.23 1.82 6.98
C LYS A 267 -9.30 0.88 6.37
N VAL A 268 -8.99 0.23 5.26
CA VAL A 268 -9.88 -0.74 4.60
C VAL A 268 -9.77 -2.09 5.29
N PRO A 269 -10.88 -2.71 5.68
CA PRO A 269 -10.86 -4.03 6.32
C PRO A 269 -10.19 -5.10 5.48
N ARG A 270 -9.62 -6.10 6.13
CA ARG A 270 -9.09 -7.29 5.44
C ARG A 270 -10.20 -7.97 4.65
N ALA A 271 -9.87 -8.37 3.42
CA ALA A 271 -10.80 -9.04 2.49
C ALA A 271 -12.12 -8.28 2.27
N ALA A 272 -12.08 -6.94 2.33
CA ALA A 272 -13.27 -6.09 2.28
C ALA A 272 -14.13 -6.29 1.03
N PHE A 273 -13.55 -6.75 -0.08
CA PHE A 273 -14.23 -6.83 -1.38
C PHE A 273 -14.37 -8.24 -1.95
N THR A 274 -14.04 -9.30 -1.18
CA THR A 274 -14.10 -10.68 -1.69
C THR A 274 -15.53 -11.13 -2.02
N LYS A 275 -16.53 -10.61 -1.33
CA LYS A 275 -17.94 -10.91 -1.62
C LYS A 275 -18.43 -10.33 -2.96
N VAL A 276 -17.74 -9.33 -3.50
CA VAL A 276 -17.97 -8.84 -4.86
C VAL A 276 -17.62 -9.94 -5.87
N THR A 277 -16.47 -10.59 -5.70
CA THR A 277 -16.08 -11.73 -6.54
C THR A 277 -17.03 -12.92 -6.34
N ALA A 278 -17.38 -13.23 -5.10
CA ALA A 278 -18.32 -14.31 -4.78
C ALA A 278 -19.65 -14.19 -5.51
N LYS A 279 -20.14 -12.97 -5.71
CA LYS A 279 -21.39 -12.70 -6.43
C LYS A 279 -21.35 -13.16 -7.88
N LEU A 280 -20.16 -13.23 -8.51
CA LEU A 280 -19.99 -13.69 -9.89
C LEU A 280 -19.92 -15.23 -10.01
N ARG A 281 -19.75 -15.95 -8.91
CA ARG A 281 -19.67 -17.42 -8.95
C ARG A 281 -20.96 -18.02 -9.50
N GLY A 282 -20.78 -19.01 -10.38
CA GLY A 282 -21.89 -19.65 -11.08
C GLY A 282 -22.38 -18.93 -12.33
N GLU A 283 -21.98 -17.70 -12.57
CA GLU A 283 -22.28 -16.96 -13.78
C GLU A 283 -21.31 -17.29 -14.94
N VAL A 284 -20.09 -17.69 -14.61
CA VAL A 284 -19.04 -18.11 -15.55
C VAL A 284 -18.43 -19.44 -15.12
N GLY A 285 -17.86 -20.17 -16.11
CA GLY A 285 -17.23 -21.47 -15.89
C GLY A 285 -15.72 -21.41 -15.63
N ILE A 286 -15.07 -20.28 -15.91
CA ILE A 286 -13.64 -20.10 -15.70
C ILE A 286 -13.33 -19.66 -14.25
N PRO A 287 -12.10 -19.94 -13.71
CA PRO A 287 -11.75 -19.57 -12.36
C PRO A 287 -11.74 -18.07 -12.14
N LEU A 288 -12.12 -17.67 -10.91
CA LEU A 288 -12.19 -16.30 -10.45
C LEU A 288 -11.07 -16.02 -9.45
N ILE A 289 -10.46 -14.84 -9.57
CA ILE A 289 -9.42 -14.33 -8.68
C ILE A 289 -10.00 -13.14 -7.92
N THR A 290 -9.92 -13.16 -6.59
CA THR A 290 -10.32 -12.03 -5.75
C THR A 290 -9.12 -11.25 -5.25
N THR A 291 -9.31 -9.99 -4.87
CA THR A 291 -8.24 -9.06 -4.52
C THR A 291 -8.67 -8.09 -3.41
N ASN A 292 -7.77 -7.22 -3.05
CA ASN A 292 -7.86 -6.11 -2.10
C ASN A 292 -7.85 -6.53 -0.62
N ARG A 293 -6.80 -6.10 0.07
CA ARG A 293 -6.63 -6.26 1.52
C ARG A 293 -6.59 -7.72 2.00
N ILE A 294 -6.07 -8.60 1.19
CA ILE A 294 -5.71 -9.98 1.59
C ILE A 294 -4.21 -9.97 1.88
N ASN A 295 -3.81 -10.11 3.15
CA ASN A 295 -2.42 -9.87 3.56
C ASN A 295 -1.85 -10.91 4.53
N THR A 296 -2.64 -11.94 4.91
CA THR A 296 -2.17 -13.07 5.70
C THR A 296 -2.65 -14.39 5.11
N PRO A 297 -1.97 -15.52 5.35
CA PRO A 297 -2.41 -16.81 4.85
C PRO A 297 -3.75 -17.26 5.46
N GLU A 298 -4.06 -16.87 6.70
CA GLU A 298 -5.34 -17.16 7.36
C GLU A 298 -6.50 -16.48 6.64
N VAL A 299 -6.34 -15.22 6.26
CA VAL A 299 -7.36 -14.47 5.50
C VAL A 299 -7.54 -15.07 4.12
N ALA A 300 -6.44 -15.38 3.43
CA ALA A 300 -6.46 -16.02 2.11
C ALA A 300 -7.16 -17.38 2.14
N GLU A 301 -6.79 -18.23 3.10
CA GLU A 301 -7.41 -19.55 3.31
C GLU A 301 -8.91 -19.46 3.57
N LYS A 302 -9.32 -18.56 4.48
CA LYS A 302 -10.73 -18.34 4.80
C LYS A 302 -11.54 -17.95 3.56
N VAL A 303 -11.05 -17.02 2.77
CA VAL A 303 -11.70 -16.55 1.55
C VAL A 303 -11.92 -17.70 0.55
N LEU A 304 -10.91 -18.55 0.37
CA LEU A 304 -10.99 -19.70 -0.53
C LEU A 304 -11.89 -20.81 0.03
N ALA A 305 -11.79 -21.09 1.33
CA ALA A 305 -12.61 -22.10 2.00
C ALA A 305 -14.10 -21.75 2.01
N GLU A 306 -14.43 -20.44 2.13
CA GLU A 306 -15.79 -19.94 2.02
C GLU A 306 -16.31 -19.96 0.56
N GLY A 307 -15.45 -20.21 -0.41
CA GLY A 307 -15.80 -20.28 -1.82
C GLY A 307 -16.01 -18.91 -2.47
N ASP A 308 -15.44 -17.84 -1.93
CA ASP A 308 -15.56 -16.52 -2.52
C ASP A 308 -14.85 -16.42 -3.89
N ALA A 309 -13.77 -17.18 -4.09
CA ALA A 309 -13.00 -17.23 -5.31
C ALA A 309 -12.23 -18.55 -5.45
N ASP A 310 -11.57 -18.76 -6.58
CA ASP A 310 -10.69 -19.90 -6.85
C ASP A 310 -9.21 -19.58 -6.56
N MET A 311 -8.83 -18.30 -6.64
CA MET A 311 -7.50 -17.79 -6.31
C MET A 311 -7.61 -16.46 -5.57
N VAL A 312 -6.54 -16.12 -4.86
CA VAL A 312 -6.35 -14.80 -4.22
C VAL A 312 -5.22 -14.04 -4.87
N SER A 313 -5.48 -12.78 -5.19
CA SER A 313 -4.48 -11.82 -5.67
C SER A 313 -3.96 -11.00 -4.51
N MET A 314 -2.67 -11.04 -4.29
CA MET A 314 -1.95 -10.26 -3.30
C MET A 314 -0.79 -9.57 -4.01
N ALA A 315 -0.75 -8.24 -4.01
CA ALA A 315 0.34 -7.51 -4.62
C ALA A 315 1.37 -7.10 -3.55
N ARG A 316 1.03 -6.16 -2.70
CA ARG A 316 1.91 -5.61 -1.66
C ARG A 316 2.36 -6.61 -0.59
N PRO A 317 1.61 -7.66 -0.25
CA PRO A 317 2.14 -8.71 0.63
C PRO A 317 3.43 -9.35 0.11
N PHE A 318 3.61 -9.46 -1.20
CA PHE A 318 4.85 -9.97 -1.82
C PHE A 318 5.97 -8.91 -1.94
N LEU A 319 5.66 -7.62 -1.79
CA LEU A 319 6.68 -6.62 -1.50
C LEU A 319 7.19 -6.77 -0.06
N ALA A 320 6.27 -6.91 0.88
CA ALA A 320 6.60 -7.00 2.30
C ALA A 320 7.37 -8.28 2.62
N ASP A 321 6.98 -9.41 2.03
CA ASP A 321 7.64 -10.71 2.25
C ASP A 321 7.66 -11.56 0.97
N PRO A 322 8.81 -11.66 0.29
CA PRO A 322 8.94 -12.51 -0.90
C PRO A 322 8.79 -14.00 -0.61
N ASP A 323 8.98 -14.42 0.63
CA ASP A 323 8.94 -15.83 1.07
C ASP A 323 7.59 -16.20 1.75
N PHE A 324 6.58 -15.36 1.56
CA PHE A 324 5.25 -15.51 2.17
C PHE A 324 4.68 -16.93 2.01
N VAL A 325 4.68 -17.48 0.79
CA VAL A 325 4.04 -18.78 0.52
C VAL A 325 4.83 -19.92 1.16
N ASN A 326 6.15 -19.91 1.07
CA ASN A 326 6.98 -20.95 1.71
C ASN A 326 6.82 -20.93 3.24
N LYS A 327 6.80 -19.76 3.86
CA LYS A 327 6.54 -19.64 5.31
C LYS A 327 5.17 -20.17 5.68
N ALA A 328 4.13 -19.85 4.91
CA ALA A 328 2.80 -20.39 5.11
C ALA A 328 2.76 -21.92 4.96
N ALA A 329 3.39 -22.45 3.91
CA ALA A 329 3.46 -23.89 3.66
C ALA A 329 4.22 -24.66 4.75
N ALA A 330 5.23 -24.03 5.35
CA ALA A 330 5.99 -24.59 6.46
C ALA A 330 5.26 -24.47 7.82
N GLY A 331 4.07 -23.84 7.87
CA GLY A 331 3.33 -23.60 9.11
C GLY A 331 3.92 -22.49 9.99
N HIS A 332 4.68 -21.58 9.39
CA HIS A 332 5.37 -20.48 10.07
C HIS A 332 4.79 -19.10 9.68
N ALA A 333 3.47 -18.97 9.72
CA ALA A 333 2.78 -17.71 9.41
C ALA A 333 3.24 -16.55 10.33
N GLU A 334 3.61 -16.86 11.57
CA GLU A 334 4.15 -15.89 12.54
C GLU A 334 5.45 -15.23 12.09
N ARG A 335 6.18 -15.82 11.14
CA ARG A 335 7.43 -15.28 10.57
C ARG A 335 7.21 -14.40 9.35
N ILE A 336 5.98 -14.31 8.84
CA ILE A 336 5.66 -13.49 7.68
C ILE A 336 5.73 -12.01 8.06
N ASN A 337 6.47 -11.22 7.28
CA ASN A 337 6.46 -9.78 7.37
C ASN A 337 5.22 -9.24 6.65
N THR A 338 4.17 -8.96 7.41
CA THR A 338 2.84 -8.67 6.87
C THR A 338 2.77 -7.24 6.31
N CYS A 339 2.18 -7.09 5.11
CA CYS A 339 1.84 -5.78 4.56
C CYS A 339 0.80 -5.08 5.42
N ILE A 340 1.12 -3.89 5.91
CA ILE A 340 0.25 -3.09 6.79
C ILE A 340 -0.66 -2.10 6.05
N GLY A 341 -0.70 -2.14 4.73
CA GLY A 341 -1.58 -1.28 3.92
C GLY A 341 -1.25 0.22 3.95
N CYS A 342 -0.04 0.60 4.35
CA CYS A 342 0.36 2.00 4.57
C CYS A 342 0.53 2.84 3.30
N ASN A 343 0.73 2.24 2.15
CA ASN A 343 1.00 2.85 0.83
C ASN A 343 2.30 3.69 0.72
N GLN A 344 3.06 3.89 1.79
CA GLN A 344 4.10 4.93 1.88
C GLN A 344 5.34 4.71 1.01
N ALA A 345 5.84 3.47 0.88
CA ALA A 345 7.01 3.17 0.06
C ALA A 345 6.67 2.48 -1.27
N CYS A 346 5.42 2.14 -1.48
CA CYS A 346 4.93 1.56 -2.74
C CYS A 346 4.18 2.62 -3.56
N LEU A 347 2.90 2.85 -3.30
CA LEU A 347 2.06 3.74 -4.09
C LEU A 347 2.51 5.20 -4.04
N ASP A 348 2.85 5.75 -2.86
CA ASP A 348 3.34 7.12 -2.75
C ASP A 348 4.67 7.34 -3.51
N HIS A 349 5.54 6.31 -3.56
CA HIS A 349 6.74 6.35 -4.37
C HIS A 349 6.40 6.32 -5.86
N THR A 350 5.58 5.38 -6.30
CA THR A 350 5.17 5.26 -7.71
C THR A 350 4.55 6.55 -8.23
N PHE A 351 3.55 7.09 -7.53
CA PHE A 351 2.92 8.36 -7.91
C PHE A 351 3.80 9.59 -7.67
N GLY A 352 4.90 9.44 -6.96
CA GLY A 352 5.95 10.45 -6.79
C GLY A 352 7.11 10.34 -7.77
N GLY A 353 7.05 9.42 -8.76
CA GLY A 353 8.11 9.18 -9.73
C GLY A 353 9.38 8.54 -9.13
N LYS A 354 9.23 7.88 -7.97
CA LYS A 354 10.32 7.18 -7.28
C LYS A 354 10.21 5.68 -7.48
N LEU A 355 11.34 4.98 -7.36
CA LEU A 355 11.37 3.53 -7.33
C LEU A 355 10.50 3.02 -6.17
N THR A 356 9.63 2.06 -6.48
CA THR A 356 8.83 1.36 -5.47
C THR A 356 9.73 0.61 -4.49
N SER A 357 9.31 0.56 -3.24
CA SER A 357 9.88 -0.28 -2.19
C SER A 357 8.77 -0.65 -1.19
N CYS A 358 9.13 -1.10 0.00
CA CYS A 358 8.18 -1.38 1.06
C CYS A 358 8.67 -0.79 2.39
N LEU A 359 7.75 -0.18 3.17
CA LEU A 359 8.06 0.38 4.48
C LEU A 359 8.64 -0.67 5.42
N VAL A 360 8.05 -1.87 5.46
CA VAL A 360 8.47 -2.96 6.34
C VAL A 360 9.56 -3.85 5.76
N ASN A 361 9.87 -3.71 4.45
CA ASN A 361 10.91 -4.47 3.76
C ASN A 361 11.71 -3.59 2.79
N PRO A 362 12.79 -2.95 3.25
CA PRO A 362 13.61 -2.07 2.41
C PRO A 362 14.29 -2.76 1.22
N ARG A 363 14.39 -4.09 1.23
CA ARG A 363 14.95 -4.87 0.12
C ARG A 363 14.03 -4.92 -1.09
N ALA A 364 12.73 -4.70 -0.92
CA ALA A 364 11.78 -4.73 -2.04
C ALA A 364 12.21 -3.75 -3.15
N CYS A 365 12.38 -4.25 -4.36
CA CYS A 365 12.95 -3.56 -5.54
C CYS A 365 14.43 -3.15 -5.41
N HIS A 366 15.12 -3.61 -4.37
CA HIS A 366 16.55 -3.43 -4.12
C HIS A 366 17.29 -4.77 -3.98
N GLU A 367 16.76 -5.84 -4.56
CA GLU A 367 17.27 -7.21 -4.43
C GLU A 367 18.69 -7.36 -5.00
N THR A 368 19.11 -6.47 -5.92
CA THR A 368 20.48 -6.43 -6.48
C THR A 368 21.43 -5.53 -5.68
N GLU A 369 20.92 -4.72 -4.75
CA GLU A 369 21.71 -3.68 -4.07
C GLU A 369 21.80 -3.90 -2.56
N LEU A 370 20.75 -4.40 -1.93
CA LEU A 370 20.63 -4.57 -0.48
C LEU A 370 20.45 -6.04 -0.13
N ASN A 371 21.50 -6.69 0.28
CA ASN A 371 21.49 -8.08 0.71
C ASN A 371 22.17 -8.23 2.08
N TYR A 372 21.61 -9.06 2.93
CA TYR A 372 22.09 -9.32 4.28
C TYR A 372 23.08 -10.50 4.27
N ILE A 373 24.28 -10.25 3.73
CA ILE A 373 25.30 -11.28 3.55
C ILE A 373 25.90 -11.66 4.91
N PRO A 374 26.00 -12.96 5.25
CA PRO A 374 26.64 -13.41 6.48
C PRO A 374 28.06 -12.85 6.61
N THR A 375 28.40 -12.33 7.79
CA THR A 375 29.71 -11.77 8.06
C THR A 375 30.75 -12.86 8.36
N THR A 376 31.96 -12.65 7.91
CA THR A 376 33.12 -13.47 8.31
C THR A 376 33.83 -12.93 9.54
N ARG A 377 33.45 -11.74 10.03
CA ARG A 377 34.03 -11.06 11.20
C ARG A 377 32.92 -10.62 12.16
N PRO A 378 32.36 -11.54 12.95
CA PRO A 378 31.31 -11.22 13.90
C PRO A 378 31.75 -10.13 14.90
N LYS A 379 30.94 -9.09 15.03
CA LYS A 379 31.12 -8.01 15.99
C LYS A 379 30.15 -8.20 17.17
N LYS A 380 30.47 -7.59 18.29
CA LYS A 380 29.55 -7.41 19.42
C LYS A 380 28.92 -6.02 19.30
N ILE A 381 27.61 -5.98 19.10
CA ILE A 381 26.88 -4.75 18.78
C ILE A 381 25.85 -4.45 19.87
N ALA A 382 25.85 -3.22 20.38
CA ALA A 382 24.77 -2.72 21.21
C ALA A 382 23.82 -1.87 20.36
N VAL A 383 22.53 -2.11 20.48
CA VAL A 383 21.48 -1.26 19.89
C VAL A 383 20.66 -0.69 21.05
N VAL A 384 20.55 0.63 21.12
CA VAL A 384 19.81 1.33 22.17
C VAL A 384 18.54 1.94 21.59
N GLY A 385 17.40 1.39 21.98
CA GLY A 385 16.06 1.73 21.48
C GLY A 385 15.47 0.62 20.62
N ALA A 386 14.36 0.03 21.08
CA ALA A 386 13.61 -1.03 20.41
C ALA A 386 12.41 -0.49 19.60
N GLY A 387 12.53 0.71 19.06
CA GLY A 387 11.62 1.25 18.03
C GLY A 387 11.94 0.69 16.65
N PRO A 388 11.22 1.10 15.59
CA PRO A 388 11.36 0.53 14.24
C PRO A 388 12.80 0.50 13.72
N ALA A 389 13.56 1.58 13.92
CA ALA A 389 14.95 1.65 13.47
C ALA A 389 15.85 0.64 14.20
N GLY A 390 15.74 0.59 15.52
CA GLY A 390 16.54 -0.34 16.34
C GLY A 390 16.18 -1.80 16.12
N LEU A 391 14.90 -2.11 15.96
CA LEU A 391 14.43 -3.46 15.64
C LEU A 391 14.98 -3.93 14.28
N ALA A 392 14.94 -3.08 13.26
CA ALA A 392 15.50 -3.39 11.95
C ALA A 392 17.02 -3.59 12.03
N ALA A 393 17.75 -2.67 12.68
CA ALA A 393 19.20 -2.78 12.82
C ALA A 393 19.62 -4.04 13.59
N ALA A 394 18.99 -4.30 14.73
CA ALA A 394 19.33 -5.45 15.59
C ALA A 394 19.08 -6.78 14.87
N THR A 395 17.93 -6.94 14.23
CA THR A 395 17.57 -8.20 13.56
C THR A 395 18.40 -8.46 12.31
N VAL A 396 18.70 -7.44 11.51
CA VAL A 396 19.56 -7.57 10.32
C VAL A 396 21.01 -7.87 10.73
N ALA A 397 21.54 -7.19 11.72
CA ALA A 397 22.89 -7.45 12.22
C ALA A 397 23.04 -8.89 12.76
N ALA A 398 22.05 -9.36 13.54
CA ALA A 398 22.04 -10.72 14.07
C ALA A 398 21.88 -11.77 12.95
N GLU A 399 21.04 -11.52 11.96
CA GLU A 399 20.88 -12.39 10.78
C GLU A 399 22.18 -12.55 9.99
N ARG A 400 23.00 -11.52 9.96
CA ARG A 400 24.35 -11.57 9.35
C ARG A 400 25.40 -12.30 10.22
N GLY A 401 25.08 -12.66 11.44
CA GLY A 401 25.96 -13.41 12.35
C GLY A 401 26.68 -12.54 13.41
N HIS A 402 26.32 -11.28 13.58
CA HIS A 402 26.81 -10.46 14.69
C HIS A 402 26.14 -10.87 16.01
N ARG A 403 26.81 -10.61 17.15
CA ARG A 403 26.25 -10.76 18.50
C ARG A 403 25.62 -9.45 18.92
N VAL A 404 24.30 -9.42 19.05
CA VAL A 404 23.54 -8.19 19.25
C VAL A 404 22.83 -8.19 20.58
N SER A 405 23.05 -7.14 21.38
CA SER A 405 22.26 -6.80 22.56
C SER A 405 21.39 -5.58 22.26
N LEU A 406 20.07 -5.73 22.42
CA LEU A 406 19.09 -4.66 22.19
C LEU A 406 18.50 -4.21 23.51
N PHE A 407 18.63 -2.92 23.82
CA PHE A 407 18.17 -2.30 25.06
C PHE A 407 17.00 -1.35 24.84
N ASP A 408 16.02 -1.39 25.72
CA ASP A 408 14.96 -0.36 25.77
C ASP A 408 14.54 -0.09 27.20
N ALA A 409 14.28 1.19 27.51
CA ALA A 409 13.77 1.62 28.82
C ALA A 409 12.30 1.22 29.03
N ALA A 410 11.56 0.99 27.94
CA ALA A 410 10.17 0.53 27.98
C ALA A 410 10.06 -0.98 28.25
N GLY A 411 8.89 -1.40 28.72
CA GLY A 411 8.57 -2.81 28.98
C GLY A 411 8.15 -3.62 27.75
N GLU A 412 8.08 -2.98 26.58
CA GLU A 412 7.72 -3.63 25.29
C GLU A 412 8.51 -3.03 24.14
N ILE A 413 8.70 -3.82 23.09
CA ILE A 413 9.27 -3.36 21.83
C ILE A 413 8.25 -2.51 21.05
N GLY A 414 8.71 -1.63 20.15
CA GLY A 414 7.86 -0.94 19.18
C GLY A 414 7.99 0.57 19.17
N GLY A 415 8.41 1.20 20.26
CA GLY A 415 8.55 2.67 20.31
C GLY A 415 7.28 3.38 19.85
N GLN A 416 7.38 4.26 18.85
CA GLN A 416 6.24 5.02 18.32
C GLN A 416 5.17 4.15 17.63
N PHE A 417 5.47 2.92 17.21
CA PHE A 417 4.45 1.98 16.74
C PHE A 417 3.41 1.64 17.82
N ASN A 418 3.81 1.64 19.09
CA ASN A 418 2.90 1.41 20.21
C ASN A 418 1.89 2.54 20.39
N VAL A 419 2.21 3.73 19.91
CA VAL A 419 1.29 4.87 19.85
C VAL A 419 0.40 4.77 18.59
N ALA A 420 1.02 4.58 17.43
CA ALA A 420 0.33 4.54 16.15
C ALA A 420 -0.70 3.41 16.05
N LYS A 421 -0.39 2.21 16.55
CA LYS A 421 -1.29 1.04 16.52
C LYS A 421 -2.62 1.24 17.24
N ARG A 422 -2.72 2.25 18.13
CA ARG A 422 -3.94 2.58 18.87
C ARG A 422 -4.92 3.45 18.08
N VAL A 423 -4.43 4.07 17.00
CA VAL A 423 -5.26 4.94 16.16
C VAL A 423 -6.20 4.10 15.32
N PRO A 424 -7.53 4.35 15.35
CA PRO A 424 -8.48 3.63 14.53
C PRO A 424 -8.11 3.66 13.04
N GLY A 425 -8.08 2.49 12.41
CA GLY A 425 -7.61 2.34 11.02
C GLY A 425 -6.12 2.01 10.90
N LYS A 426 -5.38 1.87 12.00
CA LYS A 426 -3.96 1.47 12.02
C LYS A 426 -3.71 0.17 12.80
N GLU A 427 -4.73 -0.63 12.97
CA GLU A 427 -4.66 -1.91 13.70
C GLU A 427 -3.67 -2.90 13.07
N GLU A 428 -3.43 -2.80 11.76
CA GLU A 428 -2.43 -3.60 11.06
C GLU A 428 -0.99 -3.41 11.62
N PHE A 429 -0.72 -2.31 12.31
CA PHE A 429 0.61 -2.05 12.88
C PHE A 429 0.99 -3.04 14.00
N HIS A 430 0.04 -3.74 14.59
CA HIS A 430 0.29 -4.88 15.47
C HIS A 430 1.07 -5.99 14.76
N GLU A 431 0.87 -6.19 13.47
CA GLU A 431 1.56 -7.22 12.69
C GLU A 431 3.07 -6.96 12.55
N THR A 432 3.47 -5.70 12.39
CA THR A 432 4.90 -5.35 12.35
C THR A 432 5.60 -5.69 13.67
N LEU A 433 4.94 -5.42 14.80
CA LEU A 433 5.48 -5.77 16.12
C LEU A 433 5.53 -7.28 16.35
N ARG A 434 4.49 -8.00 15.92
CA ARG A 434 4.48 -9.47 15.92
C ARG A 434 5.67 -10.02 15.12
N TYR A 435 5.87 -9.53 13.91
CA TYR A 435 6.99 -9.95 13.05
C TYR A 435 8.34 -9.72 13.74
N PHE A 436 8.60 -8.50 14.25
CA PHE A 436 9.87 -8.20 14.89
C PHE A 436 10.10 -9.01 16.16
N ARG A 437 9.07 -9.30 16.96
CA ARG A 437 9.20 -10.17 18.15
C ARG A 437 9.70 -11.56 17.75
N ASN A 438 9.05 -12.17 16.74
CA ASN A 438 9.49 -13.47 16.21
C ASN A 438 10.89 -13.39 15.58
N LYS A 439 11.21 -12.31 14.91
CA LYS A 439 12.52 -12.11 14.26
C LYS A 439 13.64 -11.98 15.29
N LEU A 440 13.43 -11.26 16.40
CA LEU A 440 14.39 -11.17 17.51
C LEU A 440 14.71 -12.54 18.10
N GLU A 441 13.68 -13.34 18.37
CA GLU A 441 13.84 -14.70 18.89
C GLU A 441 14.60 -15.60 17.90
N SER A 442 14.16 -15.60 16.64
CA SER A 442 14.74 -16.50 15.61
C SER A 442 16.17 -16.14 15.21
N THR A 443 16.59 -14.89 15.41
CA THR A 443 17.96 -14.42 15.12
C THR A 443 18.87 -14.42 16.35
N GLY A 444 18.32 -14.68 17.55
CA GLY A 444 19.09 -14.76 18.78
C GLY A 444 19.57 -13.42 19.33
N VAL A 445 18.85 -12.34 19.07
CA VAL A 445 19.13 -11.03 19.68
C VAL A 445 18.87 -11.09 21.20
N GLU A 446 19.83 -10.65 21.99
CA GLU A 446 19.66 -10.51 23.45
C GLU A 446 18.82 -9.26 23.74
N LEU A 447 17.54 -9.45 24.07
CA LEU A 447 16.60 -8.36 24.33
C LEU A 447 16.55 -8.00 25.82
N HIS A 448 16.82 -6.72 26.15
CA HIS A 448 16.81 -6.16 27.50
C HIS A 448 15.78 -5.03 27.60
N LEU A 449 14.55 -5.38 27.97
CA LEU A 449 13.47 -4.41 28.25
C LEU A 449 13.52 -3.93 29.71
N ASN A 450 12.82 -2.82 29.98
CA ASN A 450 12.83 -2.13 31.27
C ASN A 450 14.26 -1.78 31.72
N ARG A 451 15.16 -1.55 30.78
CA ARG A 451 16.57 -1.24 31.08
C ARG A 451 17.01 0.01 30.34
N ARG A 452 17.09 1.11 31.10
CA ARG A 452 17.72 2.34 30.63
C ARG A 452 19.23 2.19 30.84
N VAL A 453 19.99 2.18 29.77
CA VAL A 453 21.45 2.11 29.78
C VAL A 453 22.06 3.50 29.73
N GLY A 454 23.17 3.67 30.47
CA GLY A 454 23.99 4.88 30.44
C GLY A 454 25.27 4.67 29.61
N VAL A 455 26.08 5.74 29.55
CA VAL A 455 27.40 5.69 28.89
C VAL A 455 28.29 4.62 29.54
N ASP A 456 28.36 4.59 30.87
CA ASP A 456 29.21 3.65 31.58
C ASP A 456 28.81 2.18 31.36
N ASP A 457 27.51 1.90 31.29
CA ASP A 457 27.01 0.54 30.99
C ASP A 457 27.49 0.07 29.61
N LEU A 458 27.39 0.94 28.59
CA LEU A 458 27.78 0.64 27.25
C LEU A 458 29.28 0.49 27.08
N VAL A 459 30.07 1.34 27.69
CA VAL A 459 31.54 1.24 27.70
C VAL A 459 32.00 -0.04 28.41
N ALA A 460 31.43 -0.34 29.59
CA ALA A 460 31.74 -1.57 30.31
C ALA A 460 31.30 -2.85 29.57
N GLY A 461 30.31 -2.73 28.71
CA GLY A 461 29.83 -3.82 27.85
C GLY A 461 30.83 -4.30 26.81
N GLY A 462 31.83 -3.50 26.44
CA GLY A 462 32.86 -3.86 25.47
C GLY A 462 32.30 -4.15 24.07
N TYR A 463 31.47 -3.27 23.57
CA TYR A 463 30.87 -3.39 22.22
C TYR A 463 31.82 -2.84 21.15
N ASP A 464 31.87 -3.50 20.01
CA ASP A 464 32.63 -3.05 18.86
C ASP A 464 31.93 -1.88 18.16
N GLU A 465 30.58 -1.91 18.16
CA GLU A 465 29.75 -0.85 17.57
C GLU A 465 28.55 -0.57 18.49
N ILE A 466 28.18 0.70 18.60
CA ILE A 466 26.99 1.15 19.36
C ILE A 466 26.06 1.88 18.40
N VAL A 467 24.82 1.41 18.30
CA VAL A 467 23.78 2.01 17.46
C VAL A 467 22.75 2.69 18.36
N LEU A 468 22.64 4.00 18.25
CA LEU A 468 21.65 4.80 18.97
C LEU A 468 20.40 4.96 18.09
N ALA A 469 19.34 4.26 18.48
CA ALA A 469 18.01 4.30 17.89
C ALA A 469 16.99 4.83 18.91
N THR A 470 17.41 5.75 19.74
CA THR A 470 16.69 6.28 20.91
C THR A 470 15.48 7.13 20.56
N GLY A 471 15.28 7.44 19.27
CA GLY A 471 14.08 8.10 18.77
C GLY A 471 14.04 9.59 19.05
N ILE A 472 12.87 10.08 19.50
CA ILE A 472 12.56 11.49 19.60
C ILE A 472 11.89 11.83 20.94
N VAL A 473 11.86 13.12 21.24
CA VAL A 473 11.00 13.71 22.25
C VAL A 473 10.05 14.73 21.59
N PRO A 474 8.79 14.83 22.05
CA PRO A 474 7.89 15.88 21.56
C PRO A 474 8.44 17.26 21.84
N ARG A 475 8.40 18.14 20.84
CA ARG A 475 8.81 19.54 21.00
C ARG A 475 7.74 20.32 21.73
N THR A 476 8.16 21.16 22.68
CA THR A 476 7.30 22.13 23.34
C THR A 476 7.44 23.49 22.62
N PRO A 477 6.41 23.99 21.91
CA PRO A 477 6.50 25.27 21.23
C PRO A 477 6.47 26.44 22.23
N ALA A 478 7.10 27.55 21.87
CA ALA A 478 7.09 28.79 22.66
C ALA A 478 5.75 29.52 22.48
N ILE A 479 4.74 29.10 23.22
CA ILE A 479 3.41 29.72 23.28
C ILE A 479 3.16 30.18 24.71
N ARG A 480 2.73 31.41 24.91
CA ARG A 480 2.39 31.91 26.25
C ARG A 480 1.31 31.02 26.89
N GLY A 481 1.54 30.53 28.11
CA GLY A 481 0.61 29.63 28.82
C GLY A 481 0.67 28.18 28.35
N ILE A 482 1.73 27.77 27.65
CA ILE A 482 1.93 26.35 27.22
C ILE A 482 1.96 25.36 28.38
N GLU A 483 2.25 25.83 29.60
CA GLU A 483 2.29 25.05 30.84
C GLU A 483 0.92 24.97 31.54
N HIS A 484 -0.12 25.57 30.95
CA HIS A 484 -1.45 25.56 31.52
C HIS A 484 -1.99 24.13 31.66
N PRO A 485 -2.72 23.78 32.76
CA PRO A 485 -3.19 22.40 33.02
C PRO A 485 -4.02 21.76 31.93
N LYS A 486 -4.69 22.52 31.06
CA LYS A 486 -5.42 22.00 29.90
C LYS A 486 -4.54 21.59 28.71
N VAL A 487 -3.23 21.85 28.79
CA VAL A 487 -2.29 21.45 27.74
C VAL A 487 -1.73 20.06 28.03
N ILE A 488 -1.82 19.20 27.05
CA ILE A 488 -1.27 17.83 27.11
C ILE A 488 -0.51 17.50 25.83
N SER A 489 0.41 16.53 25.93
CA SER A 489 1.10 15.99 24.77
C SER A 489 0.20 15.02 24.00
N TYR A 490 0.54 14.76 22.72
CA TYR A 490 -0.15 13.73 21.95
C TYR A 490 0.06 12.32 22.56
N LEU A 491 1.19 12.08 23.22
CA LEU A 491 1.45 10.83 23.95
C LEU A 491 0.49 10.66 25.10
N ASP A 492 0.27 11.73 25.90
CA ASP A 492 -0.68 11.68 27.02
C ASP A 492 -2.11 11.43 26.53
N ALA A 493 -2.48 11.98 25.36
CA ALA A 493 -3.80 11.79 24.79
C ALA A 493 -4.00 10.38 24.24
N ILE A 494 -3.12 9.88 23.34
CA ILE A 494 -3.29 8.57 22.70
C ILE A 494 -3.04 7.41 23.65
N LEU A 495 -2.10 7.55 24.59
CA LEU A 495 -1.84 6.54 25.62
C LEU A 495 -2.80 6.64 26.81
N GLU A 496 -3.78 7.56 26.74
CA GLU A 496 -4.81 7.76 27.77
C GLU A 496 -4.25 8.02 29.17
N ARG A 497 -3.08 8.68 29.25
CA ARG A 497 -2.43 9.04 30.51
C ARG A 497 -3.09 10.23 31.21
N LYS A 498 -3.75 11.09 30.40
CA LYS A 498 -4.49 12.26 30.87
C LYS A 498 -5.86 12.33 30.18
N PRO A 499 -6.89 12.80 30.87
CA PRO A 499 -8.21 12.94 30.31
C PRO A 499 -8.24 14.01 29.22
N VAL A 500 -9.07 13.78 28.19
CA VAL A 500 -9.35 14.71 27.10
C VAL A 500 -10.79 15.20 27.23
N GLY A 501 -10.97 16.50 27.26
CA GLY A 501 -12.29 17.13 27.38
C GLY A 501 -13.16 17.03 26.10
N GLY A 502 -14.35 17.65 26.15
CA GLY A 502 -15.31 17.58 25.03
C GLY A 502 -14.98 18.51 23.86
N LYS A 503 -14.25 19.61 24.10
CA LYS A 503 -13.82 20.58 23.09
C LYS A 503 -12.29 20.66 23.08
N VAL A 504 -11.68 20.36 21.95
CA VAL A 504 -10.23 20.16 21.85
C VAL A 504 -9.64 20.98 20.72
N ALA A 505 -8.53 21.65 21.01
CA ALA A 505 -7.65 22.24 19.98
C ALA A 505 -6.41 21.36 19.83
N VAL A 506 -6.10 20.96 18.60
CA VAL A 506 -4.89 20.22 18.23
C VAL A 506 -3.94 21.16 17.53
N ILE A 507 -2.79 21.45 18.13
CA ILE A 507 -1.74 22.31 17.60
C ILE A 507 -0.78 21.50 16.74
N GLY A 508 -0.80 21.71 15.43
CA GLY A 508 0.02 21.01 14.46
C GLY A 508 -0.78 19.98 13.66
N ALA A 509 -0.87 20.22 12.35
CA ALA A 509 -1.64 19.42 11.40
C ALA A 509 -0.74 18.56 10.48
N GLY A 510 0.33 18.02 11.02
CA GLY A 510 1.11 16.94 10.41
C GLY A 510 0.45 15.58 10.64
N GLY A 511 1.13 14.50 10.27
CA GLY A 511 0.63 13.13 10.45
C GLY A 511 0.14 12.83 11.86
N ILE A 512 0.88 13.24 12.89
CA ILE A 512 0.50 13.04 14.30
C ILE A 512 -0.77 13.83 14.65
N GLY A 513 -0.91 15.08 14.18
CA GLY A 513 -2.12 15.88 14.42
C GLY A 513 -3.37 15.26 13.82
N PHE A 514 -3.25 14.66 12.62
CA PHE A 514 -4.32 13.88 12.00
C PHE A 514 -4.65 12.61 12.81
N ASP A 515 -3.64 11.87 13.24
CA ASP A 515 -3.80 10.65 14.05
C ASP A 515 -4.48 10.93 15.38
N VAL A 516 -4.05 11.99 16.09
CA VAL A 516 -4.69 12.44 17.34
C VAL A 516 -6.14 12.82 17.09
N SER A 517 -6.40 13.60 16.06
CA SER A 517 -7.77 14.03 15.71
C SER A 517 -8.67 12.85 15.37
N GLU A 518 -8.17 11.85 14.65
CA GLU A 518 -8.87 10.61 14.38
C GLU A 518 -9.17 9.85 15.67
N PHE A 519 -8.16 9.69 16.54
CA PHE A 519 -8.27 8.97 17.80
C PHE A 519 -9.31 9.60 18.75
N ILE A 520 -9.25 10.90 18.98
CA ILE A 520 -10.13 11.57 19.95
C ILE A 520 -11.55 11.81 19.44
N THR A 521 -11.77 11.80 18.13
CA THR A 521 -13.12 11.91 17.54
C THR A 521 -13.79 10.56 17.35
N HIS A 522 -13.05 9.47 17.46
CA HIS A 522 -13.58 8.13 17.28
C HIS A 522 -14.53 7.73 18.42
N ALA A 523 -15.60 7.03 18.07
CA ALA A 523 -16.54 6.41 18.99
C ALA A 523 -16.93 5.03 18.50
N GLY A 524 -16.97 4.06 19.42
CA GLY A 524 -17.32 2.68 19.11
C GLY A 524 -16.17 1.86 18.48
N PRO A 525 -16.48 0.68 17.91
CA PRO A 525 -15.50 -0.16 17.23
C PRO A 525 -14.95 0.51 15.96
N SER A 526 -13.69 0.19 15.62
CA SER A 526 -13.08 0.69 14.38
C SER A 526 -13.74 0.04 13.15
N THR A 527 -14.20 0.85 12.20
CA THR A 527 -14.79 0.37 10.94
C THR A 527 -13.77 -0.35 10.06
N SER A 528 -12.48 -0.16 10.29
CA SER A 528 -11.41 -0.90 9.59
C SER A 528 -11.33 -2.39 9.94
N LEU A 529 -12.05 -2.83 10.96
CA LEU A 529 -12.09 -4.23 11.40
C LEU A 529 -13.30 -5.00 10.88
N GLU A 530 -14.32 -4.27 10.35
CA GLU A 530 -15.58 -4.87 9.95
C GLU A 530 -16.04 -4.33 8.58
N ARG A 531 -16.18 -5.23 7.62
CA ARG A 531 -16.49 -4.90 6.21
C ARG A 531 -17.79 -4.11 6.06
N GLU A 532 -18.87 -4.55 6.69
CA GLU A 532 -20.17 -3.94 6.48
C GLU A 532 -20.25 -2.55 7.10
N ALA A 533 -19.64 -2.35 8.27
CA ALA A 533 -19.52 -1.04 8.89
C ALA A 533 -18.67 -0.07 8.02
N PHE A 534 -17.59 -0.56 7.45
CA PHE A 534 -16.77 0.21 6.52
C PHE A 534 -17.56 0.60 5.25
N TRP A 535 -18.29 -0.35 4.64
CA TRP A 535 -19.09 -0.06 3.46
C TRP A 535 -20.17 0.99 3.73
N LYS A 536 -20.86 0.89 4.86
CA LYS A 536 -21.86 1.89 5.28
C LYS A 536 -21.23 3.26 5.51
N GLU A 537 -20.09 3.31 6.22
CA GLU A 537 -19.36 4.56 6.47
C GLU A 537 -18.98 5.30 5.17
N TRP A 538 -18.60 4.56 4.14
CA TRP A 538 -18.17 5.12 2.86
C TRP A 538 -19.24 5.15 1.77
N GLY A 539 -20.48 4.74 2.08
CA GLY A 539 -21.60 4.80 1.13
C GLY A 539 -21.51 3.77 0.02
N ILE A 540 -21.00 2.57 0.31
CA ILE A 540 -21.01 1.43 -0.60
C ILE A 540 -22.27 0.60 -0.34
N ASP A 541 -22.98 0.20 -1.40
CA ASP A 541 -24.14 -0.64 -1.29
C ASP A 541 -23.80 -2.05 -0.78
N THR A 542 -24.25 -2.39 0.41
CA THR A 542 -23.98 -3.70 1.04
C THR A 542 -24.63 -4.88 0.29
N ARG A 543 -25.62 -4.63 -0.57
CA ARG A 543 -26.29 -5.65 -1.40
C ARG A 543 -25.69 -5.78 -2.79
N LEU A 544 -24.84 -4.82 -3.20
CA LEU A 544 -24.22 -4.76 -4.52
C LEU A 544 -25.26 -4.72 -5.67
N GLU A 545 -26.36 -4.01 -5.46
CA GLU A 545 -27.44 -3.83 -6.46
C GLU A 545 -27.35 -2.45 -7.12
N ALA A 546 -26.84 -1.45 -6.39
CA ALA A 546 -26.71 -0.10 -6.88
C ALA A 546 -25.67 0.01 -8.02
N ARG A 547 -26.00 0.77 -9.07
CA ARG A 547 -25.08 1.04 -10.18
C ARG A 547 -23.77 1.62 -9.66
N GLY A 548 -22.64 1.07 -10.11
CA GLY A 548 -21.30 1.45 -9.65
C GLY A 548 -21.04 1.15 -8.18
N GLY A 549 -21.97 0.49 -7.48
CA GLY A 549 -21.91 0.18 -6.05
C GLY A 549 -22.28 1.34 -5.13
N ILE A 550 -22.66 2.50 -5.66
CA ILE A 550 -22.86 3.74 -4.86
C ILE A 550 -24.13 4.52 -5.22
N ALA A 551 -24.76 4.26 -6.35
CA ALA A 551 -25.89 5.07 -6.83
C ALA A 551 -27.05 5.07 -5.81
N GLY A 552 -27.42 6.27 -5.32
CA GLY A 552 -28.48 6.45 -4.33
C GLY A 552 -28.14 6.02 -2.90
N ILE A 553 -26.91 5.56 -2.65
CA ILE A 553 -26.48 5.15 -1.32
C ILE A 553 -25.87 6.36 -0.58
N LYS A 554 -26.30 6.55 0.67
CA LYS A 554 -25.76 7.59 1.55
C LYS A 554 -24.80 6.98 2.54
N ALA A 555 -23.66 7.67 2.75
CA ALA A 555 -22.70 7.30 3.78
C ALA A 555 -23.32 7.46 5.18
N GLU A 556 -23.11 6.47 6.03
CA GLU A 556 -23.52 6.48 7.44
C GLU A 556 -22.33 6.86 8.31
N VAL A 557 -22.23 8.14 8.65
CA VAL A 557 -21.11 8.65 9.45
C VAL A 557 -21.50 8.65 10.92
N HIS A 558 -20.70 8.02 11.77
CA HIS A 558 -20.88 8.08 13.21
C HIS A 558 -20.56 9.47 13.76
N PRO A 559 -21.37 9.99 14.71
CA PRO A 559 -21.09 11.26 15.36
C PRO A 559 -19.69 11.26 16.01
N ALA A 560 -18.99 12.38 15.92
CA ALA A 560 -17.72 12.54 16.61
C ALA A 560 -17.91 12.55 18.15
N ALA A 561 -17.02 11.85 18.85
CA ALA A 561 -17.03 11.85 20.32
C ALA A 561 -16.70 13.22 20.93
N ARG A 562 -16.00 14.07 20.18
CA ARG A 562 -15.55 15.40 20.62
C ARG A 562 -15.59 16.42 19.49
N GLN A 563 -15.78 17.68 19.85
CA GLN A 563 -15.58 18.79 18.91
C GLN A 563 -14.07 19.11 18.84
N VAL A 564 -13.50 19.08 17.63
CA VAL A 564 -12.06 19.23 17.43
C VAL A 564 -11.75 20.35 16.44
N PHE A 565 -10.77 21.17 16.80
CA PHE A 565 -10.11 22.17 15.94
C PHE A 565 -8.69 21.66 15.64
N LEU A 566 -8.41 21.32 14.39
CA LEU A 566 -7.07 20.95 13.93
C LEU A 566 -6.41 22.16 13.28
N LEU A 567 -5.33 22.63 13.88
CA LEU A 567 -4.75 23.94 13.61
C LEU A 567 -3.36 23.84 12.97
N GLN A 568 -3.12 24.68 11.98
CA GLN A 568 -1.86 24.73 11.23
C GLN A 568 -1.37 26.18 11.07
N ARG A 569 -0.08 26.45 11.33
CA ARG A 569 0.55 27.76 11.09
C ARG A 569 0.72 28.07 9.60
N LYS A 570 1.05 27.06 8.79
CA LYS A 570 1.24 27.21 7.34
C LYS A 570 -0.03 27.72 6.65
N LYS A 571 0.12 28.54 5.62
CA LYS A 571 -0.98 29.07 4.79
C LYS A 571 -1.53 28.03 3.80
N SER A 572 -0.78 26.96 3.55
CA SER A 572 -1.22 25.87 2.67
C SER A 572 -2.43 25.12 3.23
N LYS A 573 -3.08 24.32 2.41
CA LYS A 573 -4.19 23.46 2.81
C LYS A 573 -3.78 22.54 3.96
N VAL A 574 -4.64 22.41 4.97
CA VAL A 574 -4.39 21.49 6.09
C VAL A 574 -4.22 20.06 5.58
N GLY A 575 -3.12 19.43 6.00
CA GLY A 575 -2.76 18.07 5.56
C GLY A 575 -2.09 18.00 4.18
N ASP A 576 -1.55 19.10 3.66
CA ASP A 576 -0.82 19.14 2.38
C ASP A 576 0.44 18.27 2.37
N GLY A 577 1.06 18.07 3.54
CA GLY A 577 2.25 17.22 3.72
C GLY A 577 1.97 15.74 3.98
N LEU A 578 0.70 15.32 3.95
CA LEU A 578 0.35 13.90 4.14
C LEU A 578 0.69 13.06 2.91
N GLY A 579 0.75 11.74 3.08
CA GLY A 579 0.99 10.79 2.02
C GLY A 579 0.10 11.03 0.78
N LYS A 580 0.71 10.95 -0.39
CA LYS A 580 0.08 11.33 -1.67
C LYS A 580 -1.20 10.53 -1.95
N THR A 581 -1.19 9.25 -1.61
CA THR A 581 -2.31 8.33 -1.88
C THR A 581 -3.27 8.15 -0.70
N THR A 582 -2.90 8.58 0.52
CA THR A 582 -3.72 8.39 1.72
C THR A 582 -4.18 9.70 2.36
N GLY A 583 -3.53 10.82 2.08
CA GLY A 583 -3.85 12.11 2.70
C GLY A 583 -5.29 12.56 2.48
N TRP A 584 -5.85 12.29 1.31
CA TRP A 584 -7.25 12.60 1.01
C TRP A 584 -8.24 11.78 1.87
N ILE A 585 -7.88 10.54 2.22
CA ILE A 585 -8.68 9.64 3.08
C ILE A 585 -8.76 10.23 4.49
N HIS A 586 -7.61 10.63 5.03
CA HIS A 586 -7.53 11.25 6.36
C HIS A 586 -8.34 12.55 6.42
N ARG A 587 -8.19 13.43 5.41
CA ARG A 587 -8.98 14.68 5.34
C ARG A 587 -10.48 14.41 5.22
N ALA A 588 -10.89 13.45 4.39
CA ALA A 588 -12.30 13.06 4.23
C ALA A 588 -12.87 12.51 5.55
N GLY A 589 -12.14 11.62 6.23
CA GLY A 589 -12.54 11.06 7.51
C GLY A 589 -12.77 12.14 8.59
N LEU A 590 -11.83 13.07 8.74
CA LEU A 590 -11.96 14.17 9.70
C LEU A 590 -13.07 15.16 9.32
N LYS A 591 -13.24 15.45 8.03
CA LYS A 591 -14.34 16.30 7.53
C LYS A 591 -15.70 15.67 7.84
N ASN A 592 -15.84 14.36 7.63
CA ASN A 592 -17.07 13.62 7.96
C ASN A 592 -17.40 13.71 9.45
N LYS A 593 -16.39 13.75 10.31
CA LYS A 593 -16.52 13.95 11.76
C LYS A 593 -16.63 15.42 12.17
N GLN A 594 -16.80 16.34 11.21
CA GLN A 594 -16.94 17.77 11.43
C GLN A 594 -15.75 18.42 12.17
N VAL A 595 -14.55 17.87 12.05
CA VAL A 595 -13.33 18.49 12.56
C VAL A 595 -13.08 19.79 11.79
N GLN A 596 -12.92 20.88 12.53
CA GLN A 596 -12.61 22.18 11.95
C GLN A 596 -11.11 22.27 11.66
N MET A 597 -10.75 22.19 10.39
CA MET A 597 -9.36 22.29 9.93
C MET A 597 -9.03 23.73 9.55
N VAL A 598 -8.14 24.38 10.31
CA VAL A 598 -7.83 25.82 10.15
C VAL A 598 -6.34 25.99 9.86
N ASN A 599 -6.04 26.66 8.74
CA ASN A 599 -4.68 27.05 8.36
C ASN A 599 -4.36 28.52 8.71
N ALA A 600 -3.12 28.92 8.51
CA ALA A 600 -2.63 30.29 8.75
C ALA A 600 -2.89 30.79 10.19
N VAL A 601 -2.75 29.89 11.17
CA VAL A 601 -3.01 30.20 12.59
C VAL A 601 -1.74 30.72 13.26
N GLU A 602 -1.87 31.87 13.92
CA GLU A 602 -0.93 32.37 14.90
C GLU A 602 -1.45 32.07 16.31
N TYR A 603 -0.61 31.45 17.16
CA TYR A 603 -0.97 31.13 18.54
C TYR A 603 -0.55 32.28 19.46
N LEU A 604 -1.51 32.92 20.10
CA LEU A 604 -1.30 34.12 20.93
C LEU A 604 -1.12 33.77 22.43
N GLY A 605 -1.78 32.71 22.89
CA GLY A 605 -1.66 32.27 24.29
C GLY A 605 -2.72 31.26 24.70
N ILE A 606 -2.53 30.70 25.89
CA ILE A 606 -3.45 29.71 26.49
C ILE A 606 -3.74 30.14 27.91
N ASP A 607 -5.01 30.13 28.32
CA ASP A 607 -5.47 30.45 29.67
C ASP A 607 -6.79 29.71 30.00
N ASP A 608 -7.44 30.07 31.08
CA ASP A 608 -8.71 29.48 31.50
C ASP A 608 -9.82 29.61 30.46
N ALA A 609 -9.83 30.69 29.67
CA ALA A 609 -10.82 30.93 28.63
C ALA A 609 -10.63 30.01 27.41
N GLY A 610 -9.41 29.53 27.15
CA GLY A 610 -9.12 28.63 26.03
C GLY A 610 -7.81 28.92 25.34
N LEU A 611 -7.77 28.65 24.03
CA LEU A 611 -6.65 28.94 23.16
C LEU A 611 -6.93 30.23 22.37
N HIS A 612 -6.09 31.25 22.58
CA HIS A 612 -6.14 32.50 21.86
C HIS A 612 -5.37 32.39 20.56
N ILE A 613 -6.03 32.71 19.46
CA ILE A 613 -5.45 32.61 18.11
C ILE A 613 -5.76 33.84 17.29
N ARG A 614 -4.97 34.02 16.21
CA ARG A 614 -5.31 34.87 15.09
C ARG A 614 -5.24 34.02 13.82
N VAL A 615 -6.24 34.12 12.95
CA VAL A 615 -6.27 33.38 11.67
C VAL A 615 -5.92 34.37 10.56
N ALA A 616 -4.87 34.10 9.81
CA ALA A 616 -4.32 35.01 8.81
C ALA A 616 -4.06 36.42 9.41
N GLU A 617 -4.62 37.47 8.80
CA GLU A 617 -4.52 38.88 9.27
C GLU A 617 -5.80 39.34 9.99
N GLY A 618 -6.62 38.39 10.43
CA GLY A 618 -7.89 38.69 11.12
C GLY A 618 -7.71 39.15 12.56
N GLU A 619 -8.84 39.44 13.22
CA GLU A 619 -8.85 39.80 14.62
C GLU A 619 -8.50 38.62 15.55
N PRO A 620 -7.87 38.88 16.71
CA PRO A 620 -7.69 37.90 17.73
C PRO A 620 -9.02 37.27 18.19
N GLN A 621 -9.05 35.98 18.35
CA GLN A 621 -10.21 35.22 18.84
C GLN A 621 -9.81 34.15 19.84
N VAL A 622 -10.76 33.76 20.67
CA VAL A 622 -10.58 32.67 21.64
C VAL A 622 -11.35 31.45 21.18
N LEU A 623 -10.66 30.33 21.10
CA LEU A 623 -11.30 29.02 21.00
C LEU A 623 -11.57 28.51 22.42
N PRO A 624 -12.86 28.42 22.84
CA PRO A 624 -13.20 28.01 24.20
C PRO A 624 -13.08 26.48 24.33
N VAL A 625 -11.86 26.00 24.48
CA VAL A 625 -11.55 24.56 24.52
C VAL A 625 -11.21 24.08 25.93
N ASP A 626 -11.55 22.83 26.21
CA ASP A 626 -11.27 22.16 27.47
C ASP A 626 -9.85 21.60 27.51
N THR A 627 -9.32 21.23 26.35
CA THR A 627 -8.01 20.59 26.20
C THR A 627 -7.29 21.16 24.97
N VAL A 628 -5.98 21.36 25.11
CA VAL A 628 -5.06 21.71 24.01
C VAL A 628 -4.06 20.56 23.88
N ILE A 629 -4.00 19.90 22.71
CA ILE A 629 -3.06 18.83 22.44
C ILE A 629 -1.95 19.33 21.52
N VAL A 630 -0.71 19.18 21.96
CA VAL A 630 0.45 19.69 21.21
C VAL A 630 1.02 18.60 20.32
N CYS A 631 1.05 18.87 19.00
CA CYS A 631 1.64 18.03 17.95
C CYS A 631 2.61 18.87 17.08
N ALA A 632 3.39 19.77 17.71
CA ALA A 632 4.14 20.83 17.05
C ALA A 632 5.60 20.44 16.69
N GLY A 633 5.83 19.20 16.33
CA GLY A 633 7.15 18.72 15.91
C GLY A 633 7.87 17.92 17.01
N GLN A 634 9.08 17.49 16.68
CA GLN A 634 9.87 16.54 17.44
C GLN A 634 11.33 17.00 17.48
N ASP A 635 12.04 16.62 18.54
CA ASP A 635 13.48 16.80 18.65
C ASP A 635 14.19 15.43 18.80
N PRO A 636 15.37 15.23 18.18
CA PRO A 636 16.13 14.00 18.32
C PRO A 636 16.57 13.75 19.77
N LEU A 637 16.44 12.50 20.22
CA LEU A 637 16.94 12.08 21.53
C LEU A 637 18.35 11.51 21.39
N ARG A 638 19.38 12.27 21.80
CA ARG A 638 20.82 11.97 21.62
C ARG A 638 21.64 12.02 22.89
N GLU A 639 21.04 11.87 24.05
CA GLU A 639 21.68 12.06 25.36
C GLU A 639 23.00 11.27 25.57
N LEU A 640 23.11 10.09 24.91
CA LEU A 640 24.28 9.21 25.06
C LEU A 640 25.42 9.52 24.11
N GLN A 641 25.17 10.27 23.02
CA GLN A 641 26.11 10.41 21.90
C GLN A 641 27.45 11.01 22.33
N ASP A 642 27.41 12.18 22.93
CA ASP A 642 28.63 12.93 23.26
C ASP A 642 29.50 12.20 24.27
N GLY A 643 28.88 11.59 25.32
CA GLY A 643 29.56 10.78 26.31
C GLY A 643 30.24 9.55 25.75
N LEU A 644 29.60 8.86 24.82
CA LEU A 644 30.15 7.69 24.13
C LEU A 644 31.29 8.06 23.20
N LEU A 645 31.15 9.14 22.44
CA LEU A 645 32.22 9.65 21.57
C LEU A 645 33.43 10.09 22.40
N ALA A 646 33.23 10.77 23.51
CA ALA A 646 34.31 11.16 24.47
C ALA A 646 35.01 9.93 25.08
N ALA A 647 34.29 8.83 25.22
CA ALA A 647 34.84 7.54 25.67
C ALA A 647 35.51 6.72 24.54
N GLY A 648 35.62 7.28 23.33
CA GLY A 648 36.26 6.64 22.17
C GLY A 648 35.49 5.51 21.57
N GLN A 649 34.17 5.45 21.77
CA GLN A 649 33.31 4.42 21.20
C GLN A 649 32.92 4.69 19.75
N SER A 650 32.72 3.63 18.93
CA SER A 650 32.13 3.72 17.60
C SER A 650 30.63 3.85 17.74
N VAL A 651 30.08 5.01 17.34
CA VAL A 651 28.66 5.36 17.57
C VAL A 651 27.97 5.70 16.24
N HIS A 652 26.81 5.09 16.01
CA HIS A 652 25.96 5.35 14.86
C HIS A 652 24.58 5.87 15.33
N LEU A 653 24.07 6.89 14.66
CA LEU A 653 22.72 7.41 14.87
C LEU A 653 21.78 6.91 13.77
N ILE A 654 20.60 6.39 14.12
CA ILE A 654 19.57 5.99 13.19
C ILE A 654 18.17 6.43 13.64
N GLY A 655 17.25 6.50 12.68
CA GLY A 655 15.86 6.85 12.94
C GLY A 655 15.68 8.27 13.47
N GLY A 656 14.82 8.43 14.47
CA GLY A 656 14.54 9.73 15.09
C GLY A 656 15.72 10.33 15.81
N ALA A 657 16.65 9.52 16.34
CA ALA A 657 17.87 9.98 16.97
C ALA A 657 18.81 10.67 15.98
N ASP A 658 18.80 10.26 14.70
CA ASP A 658 19.55 10.93 13.65
C ASP A 658 18.81 12.17 13.16
N VAL A 659 17.58 12.01 12.66
CA VAL A 659 16.75 13.11 12.13
C VAL A 659 15.32 12.97 12.62
N ALA A 660 14.78 14.02 13.25
CA ALA A 660 13.42 14.07 13.76
C ALA A 660 12.45 14.87 12.85
N ALA A 661 12.84 15.21 11.63
CA ALA A 661 12.04 16.04 10.74
C ALA A 661 10.71 15.37 10.33
N GLU A 662 10.73 14.06 10.18
CA GLU A 662 9.56 13.22 9.91
C GLU A 662 9.61 11.98 10.80
N LEU A 663 8.54 11.71 11.55
CA LEU A 663 8.35 10.42 12.20
C LEU A 663 7.89 9.42 11.14
N ASP A 664 8.85 8.86 10.43
CA ASP A 664 8.62 8.01 9.28
C ASP A 664 9.27 6.63 9.52
N ALA A 665 8.44 5.64 9.80
CA ALA A 665 8.89 4.26 9.98
C ALA A 665 9.58 3.70 8.73
N LYS A 666 9.20 4.16 7.54
CA LYS A 666 9.84 3.80 6.27
C LYS A 666 11.32 4.18 6.30
N ARG A 667 11.64 5.43 6.66
CA ARG A 667 13.03 5.90 6.79
C ARG A 667 13.76 5.18 7.92
N ALA A 668 13.11 5.02 9.06
CA ALA A 668 13.69 4.38 10.23
C ALA A 668 14.11 2.92 9.97
N ILE A 669 13.23 2.11 9.41
CA ILE A 669 13.50 0.70 9.07
C ILE A 669 14.55 0.60 7.96
N ASN A 670 14.44 1.43 6.92
CA ASN A 670 15.42 1.44 5.83
C ASN A 670 16.82 1.82 6.34
N GLN A 671 16.95 2.85 7.17
CA GLN A 671 18.22 3.30 7.72
C GLN A 671 18.86 2.24 8.64
N GLY A 672 18.05 1.64 9.51
CA GLY A 672 18.52 0.57 10.40
C GLY A 672 18.97 -0.67 9.63
N SER A 673 18.22 -1.08 8.62
CA SER A 673 18.56 -2.23 7.77
C SER A 673 19.83 -2.00 6.96
N ARG A 674 20.00 -0.81 6.37
CA ARG A 674 21.20 -0.48 5.56
C ARG A 674 22.45 -0.37 6.42
N LEU A 675 22.37 0.32 7.56
CA LEU A 675 23.48 0.37 8.50
C LEU A 675 23.94 -1.04 8.89
N ALA A 676 22.99 -1.89 9.32
CA ALA A 676 23.32 -3.24 9.73
C ALA A 676 23.84 -4.14 8.59
N ALA A 677 23.47 -3.87 7.34
CA ALA A 677 23.99 -4.57 6.18
C ALA A 677 25.48 -4.21 5.90
N GLU A 678 25.96 -3.09 6.38
CA GLU A 678 27.33 -2.59 6.18
C GLU A 678 28.27 -2.92 7.36
N LEU A 679 27.75 -3.07 8.59
CA LEU A 679 28.53 -3.37 9.80
C LEU A 679 29.23 -4.74 9.72
#